data_ec4e6ff705169fdc49645a7cd59150bd
#
_entry.id   ec4e6ff705169fdc49645a7cd59150bd
#
_cell.length_a   1.000
_cell.length_b   1.000
_cell.length_c   1.000
_cell.angle_alpha   90.00
_cell.angle_beta   90.00
_cell.angle_gamma   90.00
#
_symmetry.space_group_name_H-M   'P 1'
#
loop_
_entity.id
_entity.type
_entity.pdbx_description
1 polymer ?
#
loop_
_entity_poly.entity_id
_entity_poly.type
_entity_poly.pdbx_seq_one_letter_code
_entity_poly.pdbx_strand_id
1 'polypeptide(L)'
;LSTEEFREEQQFVTGLYRRLDDLRDQAERAVEGALREVGTGFQARLERDVLVAEQSGLLSALNAGENGLCFGRLEFSDGRDPHIGRIGIRADDADRTPLVLDWRAEVARPFYLATGHTPMGLRRRRHISTRGREVTALHDEILDLADPQRTGHEGTDADAVLLAALDAARTGRMHDIVRTIQAEQDRVIRSTHRGVLVVEGGPGTGKTAVALHRAAYLLYAHRELLARRGVLIVGPGPAFLGYIGGVLPALGETGVLLATPGELFPGVRATGTDRPGAAAVKGRAAMAGVLARVVADRQCLPDTLPADSGEEYDTVPEPALEIDHDDYGVLLLDRTIAHAARDHARATGLPHNRARPAFAFRVVDALTEQLVDRLGADPYGGPNLLGPDDVAQIGKEIAMSRAVHAAVDALWPSLTPERLVRDFLAGPTHLPAHEAALIRREDTGAAPDWTPADVPLLDEAAELLGEDDAALRAAEERRRRERVAYAQGVLDLSQGSDSFEFEDEENEFLAAHDIIDAERMAERYEEADHRSTAERAAADRTWAFGHVIVDEAQELSEMAWRLLMRRCPTRSMTLVGDPAQTAEDAGCGAWERALAPYVGDRWELVRLDVNYRTPAEIMEVAAAVPRERDPGFAPPRSVRSTGVRPWARAAGEDLAGAVAEAVERELRERELRERGRPERGRLAVIAPRALHAGLAAVLPGVRAGAEPDLTCEVVLLDPRQAKGLEFDTVVVVEPAALAPSDLYVALTRATQSLGVVHTAGRLPAGLAGAPPELLRRC
;
A
#
# COMPACT_ATOMS: atom_id res chain seq x y z
N LEU A 1 -32.17 0.36 -33.56
CA LEU A 1 -32.36 -0.89 -32.81
C LEU A 1 -33.85 -1.18 -32.70
N SER A 2 -34.27 -2.43 -32.93
CA SER A 2 -35.69 -2.83 -32.85
C SER A 2 -36.12 -2.97 -31.38
N THR A 3 -37.40 -2.77 -31.11
CA THR A 3 -37.97 -3.01 -29.75
C THR A 3 -37.82 -4.49 -29.33
N GLU A 4 -37.63 -5.37 -30.28
CA GLU A 4 -37.46 -6.81 -30.11
C GLU A 4 -36.05 -7.13 -29.59
N GLU A 5 -35.00 -6.57 -30.17
CA GLU A 5 -33.61 -6.72 -29.69
C GLU A 5 -33.45 -6.21 -28.26
N PHE A 6 -34.14 -5.10 -27.94
CA PHE A 6 -34.09 -4.57 -26.54
C PHE A 6 -34.76 -5.54 -25.55
N ARG A 7 -35.86 -6.20 -25.95
CA ARG A 7 -36.51 -7.21 -25.10
C ARG A 7 -35.67 -8.47 -24.93
N GLU A 8 -35.00 -8.92 -25.99
CA GLU A 8 -34.13 -10.08 -25.95
C GLU A 8 -32.97 -9.87 -24.96
N GLU A 9 -32.28 -8.71 -25.05
CA GLU A 9 -31.20 -8.37 -24.14
C GLU A 9 -31.71 -8.21 -22.71
N GLN A 10 -32.90 -7.61 -22.49
CA GLN A 10 -33.46 -7.51 -21.14
C GLN A 10 -33.83 -8.89 -20.59
N GLN A 11 -34.35 -9.80 -21.39
CA GLN A 11 -34.64 -11.18 -20.97
C GLN A 11 -33.36 -11.92 -20.58
N PHE A 12 -32.31 -11.77 -21.39
CA PHE A 12 -31.00 -12.36 -21.10
C PHE A 12 -30.45 -11.82 -19.79
N VAL A 13 -30.39 -10.50 -19.60
CA VAL A 13 -29.90 -9.84 -18.37
C VAL A 13 -30.74 -10.29 -17.17
N THR A 14 -32.07 -10.40 -17.30
CA THR A 14 -32.93 -10.89 -16.21
C THR A 14 -32.60 -12.34 -15.83
N GLY A 15 -32.38 -13.20 -16.83
CA GLY A 15 -31.95 -14.60 -16.61
C GLY A 15 -30.60 -14.69 -15.93
N LEU A 16 -29.69 -13.81 -16.31
CA LEU A 16 -28.33 -13.75 -15.74
C LEU A 16 -28.35 -13.34 -14.26
N TYR A 17 -29.17 -12.34 -13.88
CA TYR A 17 -29.32 -11.95 -12.48
C TYR A 17 -30.02 -13.02 -11.63
N ARG A 18 -30.95 -13.79 -12.17
CA ARG A 18 -31.50 -14.96 -11.46
C ARG A 18 -30.38 -15.97 -11.15
N ARG A 19 -29.54 -16.26 -12.14
CA ARG A 19 -28.40 -17.16 -11.92
C ARG A 19 -27.42 -16.60 -10.89
N LEU A 20 -27.15 -15.30 -10.89
CA LEU A 20 -26.34 -14.63 -9.89
C LEU A 20 -26.93 -14.79 -8.47
N ASP A 21 -28.25 -14.58 -8.33
CA ASP A 21 -28.96 -14.75 -7.05
C ASP A 21 -28.90 -16.22 -6.58
N ASP A 22 -29.10 -17.19 -7.48
CA ASP A 22 -28.94 -18.63 -7.18
C ASP A 22 -27.55 -18.97 -6.65
N LEU A 23 -26.51 -18.39 -7.27
CA LEU A 23 -25.11 -18.59 -6.83
C LEU A 23 -24.84 -17.97 -5.45
N ARG A 24 -25.42 -16.80 -5.17
CA ARG A 24 -25.34 -16.15 -3.85
C ARG A 24 -26.01 -17.00 -2.80
N ASP A 25 -27.26 -17.44 -3.05
CA ASP A 25 -28.01 -18.31 -2.16
C ASP A 25 -27.28 -19.63 -1.88
N GLN A 26 -26.58 -20.18 -2.87
CA GLN A 26 -25.76 -21.38 -2.70
C GLN A 26 -24.57 -21.11 -1.78
N ALA A 27 -23.84 -20.02 -2.01
CA ALA A 27 -22.70 -19.64 -1.20
C ALA A 27 -23.10 -19.28 0.24
N GLU A 28 -24.20 -18.54 0.45
CA GLU A 28 -24.74 -18.23 1.79
C GLU A 28 -25.13 -19.50 2.55
N ARG A 29 -25.85 -20.41 1.88
CA ARG A 29 -26.19 -21.71 2.49
C ARG A 29 -24.98 -22.55 2.84
N ALA A 30 -23.92 -22.49 2.03
CA ALA A 30 -22.67 -23.19 2.31
C ALA A 30 -21.98 -22.60 3.55
N VAL A 31 -21.93 -21.28 3.69
CA VAL A 31 -21.40 -20.59 4.88
C VAL A 31 -22.25 -20.95 6.12
N GLU A 32 -23.57 -20.85 6.03
CA GLU A 32 -24.46 -21.20 7.15
C GLU A 32 -24.36 -22.68 7.54
N GLY A 33 -24.26 -23.56 6.55
CA GLY A 33 -24.04 -25.00 6.76
C GLY A 33 -22.75 -25.26 7.51
N ALA A 34 -21.66 -24.68 7.04
CA ALA A 34 -20.35 -24.79 7.68
C ALA A 34 -20.33 -24.26 9.12
N LEU A 35 -21.03 -23.16 9.38
CA LEU A 35 -21.13 -22.58 10.73
C LEU A 35 -22.02 -23.40 11.69
N ARG A 36 -22.98 -24.18 11.16
CA ARG A 36 -23.85 -25.08 11.96
C ARG A 36 -23.22 -26.43 12.24
N GLU A 37 -22.25 -26.86 11.45
CA GLU A 37 -21.52 -28.12 11.70
C GLU A 37 -20.72 -28.01 13.00
N VAL A 38 -21.19 -28.72 14.03
CA VAL A 38 -20.55 -28.78 15.36
C VAL A 38 -19.51 -29.93 15.34
N GLY A 39 -18.47 -29.75 14.54
CA GLY A 39 -17.29 -30.62 14.61
C GLY A 39 -16.43 -30.22 15.81
N THR A 40 -16.20 -31.11 16.77
CA THR A 40 -15.37 -30.83 17.96
C THR A 40 -13.87 -31.04 17.68
N GLY A 41 -13.52 -31.64 16.55
CA GLY A 41 -12.13 -31.89 16.14
C GLY A 41 -11.50 -30.67 15.46
N PHE A 42 -10.18 -30.54 15.58
CA PHE A 42 -9.38 -29.48 14.95
C PHE A 42 -9.54 -29.46 13.41
N GLN A 43 -9.46 -30.62 12.77
CA GLN A 43 -9.58 -30.75 11.33
C GLN A 43 -10.95 -30.27 10.82
N ALA A 44 -12.04 -30.60 11.52
CA ALA A 44 -13.38 -30.13 11.17
C ALA A 44 -13.51 -28.59 11.31
N ARG A 45 -12.84 -27.97 12.29
CA ARG A 45 -12.79 -26.51 12.42
C ARG A 45 -12.01 -25.87 11.29
N LEU A 46 -10.85 -26.43 10.95
CA LEU A 46 -10.01 -25.92 9.84
C LEU A 46 -10.75 -26.03 8.51
N GLU A 47 -11.35 -27.16 8.19
CA GLU A 47 -12.13 -27.36 6.97
C GLU A 47 -13.31 -26.38 6.90
N ARG A 48 -13.99 -26.17 8.02
CA ARG A 48 -15.06 -25.18 8.16
C ARG A 48 -14.56 -23.77 7.89
N ASP A 49 -13.46 -23.34 8.53
CA ASP A 49 -12.96 -21.98 8.46
C ASP A 49 -12.40 -21.69 7.03
N VAL A 50 -11.78 -22.67 6.39
CA VAL A 50 -11.37 -22.59 4.97
C VAL A 50 -12.60 -22.45 4.08
N LEU A 51 -13.64 -23.27 4.29
CA LEU A 51 -14.86 -23.22 3.49
C LEU A 51 -15.59 -21.88 3.68
N VAL A 52 -15.68 -21.38 4.93
CA VAL A 52 -16.28 -20.07 5.23
C VAL A 52 -15.51 -18.95 4.54
N ALA A 53 -14.16 -18.96 4.59
CA ALA A 53 -13.33 -17.95 3.94
C ALA A 53 -13.48 -18.00 2.41
N GLU A 54 -13.48 -19.19 1.81
CA GLU A 54 -13.66 -19.37 0.37
C GLU A 54 -15.03 -18.89 -0.09
N GLN A 55 -16.10 -19.30 0.59
CA GLN A 55 -17.47 -18.93 0.23
C GLN A 55 -17.75 -17.44 0.50
N SER A 56 -17.17 -16.86 1.56
CA SER A 56 -17.25 -15.41 1.80
C SER A 56 -16.54 -14.61 0.73
N GLY A 57 -15.38 -15.07 0.25
CA GLY A 57 -14.69 -14.49 -0.89
C GLY A 57 -15.52 -14.56 -2.19
N LEU A 58 -16.15 -15.71 -2.43
CA LEU A 58 -17.06 -15.89 -3.57
C LEU A 58 -18.27 -14.96 -3.48
N LEU A 59 -18.91 -14.86 -2.31
CA LEU A 59 -20.03 -13.93 -2.07
C LEU A 59 -19.62 -12.47 -2.34
N SER A 60 -18.44 -12.07 -1.89
CA SER A 60 -17.93 -10.73 -2.17
C SER A 60 -17.78 -10.48 -3.67
N ALA A 61 -17.21 -11.45 -4.42
CA ALA A 61 -17.08 -11.37 -5.87
C ALA A 61 -18.44 -11.34 -6.59
N LEU A 62 -19.41 -12.16 -6.15
CA LEU A 62 -20.76 -12.17 -6.70
C LEU A 62 -21.52 -10.86 -6.41
N ASN A 63 -21.33 -10.26 -5.23
CA ASN A 63 -21.93 -8.98 -4.87
C ASN A 63 -21.37 -7.81 -5.68
N ALA A 64 -20.11 -7.90 -6.10
CA ALA A 64 -19.52 -6.94 -7.04
C ALA A 64 -20.25 -6.88 -8.39
N GLY A 65 -20.89 -7.99 -8.79
CA GLY A 65 -21.68 -8.10 -10.02
C GLY A 65 -23.06 -7.44 -10.00
N GLU A 66 -23.54 -6.90 -8.85
CA GLU A 66 -24.91 -6.37 -8.75
C GLU A 66 -25.20 -5.22 -9.73
N ASN A 67 -24.22 -4.38 -10.00
CA ASN A 67 -24.38 -3.27 -10.94
C ASN A 67 -23.56 -3.49 -12.21
N GLY A 68 -24.26 -3.57 -13.36
CA GLY A 68 -23.59 -3.71 -14.65
C GLY A 68 -22.91 -5.05 -14.85
N LEU A 69 -23.54 -6.14 -14.42
CA LEU A 69 -23.04 -7.51 -14.52
C LEU A 69 -22.65 -7.88 -15.96
N CYS A 70 -23.50 -7.54 -16.93
CA CYS A 70 -23.24 -7.67 -18.36
C CYS A 70 -23.24 -6.27 -18.98
N PHE A 71 -22.23 -5.96 -19.79
CA PHE A 71 -22.09 -4.64 -20.41
C PHE A 71 -21.75 -4.70 -21.89
N GLY A 72 -21.55 -5.87 -22.44
CA GLY A 72 -21.23 -6.02 -23.85
C GLY A 72 -21.59 -7.37 -24.43
N ARG A 73 -21.65 -7.42 -25.76
CA ARG A 73 -21.86 -8.63 -26.59
C ARG A 73 -20.97 -8.54 -27.79
N LEU A 74 -20.33 -9.65 -28.16
CA LEU A 74 -19.45 -9.75 -29.31
C LEU A 74 -20.03 -10.73 -30.30
N GLU A 75 -20.38 -10.28 -31.48
CA GLU A 75 -20.75 -11.15 -32.59
C GLU A 75 -19.55 -11.40 -33.50
N PHE A 76 -19.09 -12.63 -33.51
CA PHE A 76 -18.00 -13.05 -34.38
C PHE A 76 -18.51 -13.51 -35.75
N SER A 77 -17.65 -13.35 -36.76
CA SER A 77 -17.97 -13.80 -38.15
C SER A 77 -18.11 -15.33 -38.26
N ASP A 78 -17.61 -16.09 -37.29
CA ASP A 78 -17.74 -17.56 -37.22
C ASP A 78 -19.01 -18.03 -36.51
N GLY A 79 -19.91 -17.12 -36.12
CA GLY A 79 -21.19 -17.40 -35.48
C GLY A 79 -21.15 -17.50 -33.97
N ARG A 80 -19.97 -17.33 -33.30
CA ARG A 80 -19.91 -17.19 -31.85
C ARG A 80 -20.45 -15.83 -31.43
N ASP A 81 -21.13 -15.79 -30.28
CA ASP A 81 -21.89 -14.63 -29.85
C ASP A 81 -21.86 -14.47 -28.30
N PRO A 82 -20.68 -14.38 -27.69
CA PRO A 82 -20.59 -14.30 -26.25
C PRO A 82 -20.93 -12.91 -25.69
N HIS A 83 -21.58 -12.89 -24.53
CA HIS A 83 -21.74 -11.71 -23.70
C HIS A 83 -20.52 -11.49 -22.82
N ILE A 84 -20.18 -10.25 -22.56
CA ILE A 84 -19.04 -9.80 -21.74
C ILE A 84 -19.56 -9.10 -20.49
N GLY A 85 -18.98 -9.46 -19.35
CA GLY A 85 -19.36 -8.87 -18.07
C GLY A 85 -18.20 -8.66 -17.11
N ARG A 86 -18.53 -8.17 -15.92
CA ARG A 86 -17.55 -7.88 -14.84
C ARG A 86 -16.94 -9.14 -14.26
N ILE A 87 -17.76 -10.18 -14.15
CA ILE A 87 -17.38 -11.51 -13.68
C ILE A 87 -17.91 -12.56 -14.64
N GLY A 88 -17.22 -13.69 -14.72
CA GLY A 88 -17.69 -14.82 -15.51
C GLY A 88 -18.79 -15.58 -14.79
N ILE A 89 -19.93 -15.82 -15.47
CA ILE A 89 -21.04 -16.62 -14.96
C ILE A 89 -21.28 -17.80 -15.89
N ARG A 90 -21.49 -18.97 -15.30
CA ARG A 90 -21.78 -20.22 -16.01
C ARG A 90 -23.20 -20.69 -15.69
N ALA A 91 -23.81 -21.34 -16.68
CA ALA A 91 -25.10 -22.00 -16.53
C ALA A 91 -24.98 -23.17 -15.52
N ASP A 92 -26.13 -23.62 -15.05
CA ASP A 92 -26.23 -24.79 -14.18
C ASP A 92 -26.58 -26.05 -15.02
N ASP A 93 -25.87 -26.18 -16.13
CA ASP A 93 -25.95 -27.34 -17.02
C ASP A 93 -24.75 -28.26 -16.83
N ALA A 94 -24.82 -29.47 -17.41
CA ALA A 94 -23.76 -30.47 -17.30
C ALA A 94 -22.41 -29.97 -17.88
N ASP A 95 -22.48 -29.13 -18.90
CA ASP A 95 -21.32 -28.57 -19.62
C ASP A 95 -20.80 -27.29 -19.00
N ARG A 96 -21.50 -26.74 -17.99
CA ARG A 96 -21.19 -25.43 -17.37
C ARG A 96 -20.97 -24.33 -18.40
N THR A 97 -21.87 -24.24 -19.35
CA THR A 97 -21.81 -23.30 -20.48
C THR A 97 -21.61 -21.86 -20.00
N PRO A 98 -20.61 -21.12 -20.51
CA PRO A 98 -20.44 -19.72 -20.13
C PRO A 98 -21.62 -18.88 -20.60
N LEU A 99 -22.37 -18.27 -19.67
CA LEU A 99 -23.41 -17.30 -19.96
C LEU A 99 -22.81 -15.92 -20.22
N VAL A 100 -21.86 -15.53 -19.40
CA VAL A 100 -21.11 -14.28 -19.53
C VAL A 100 -19.63 -14.56 -19.35
N LEU A 101 -18.81 -14.04 -20.24
CA LEU A 101 -17.35 -14.08 -20.15
C LEU A 101 -16.85 -12.93 -19.30
N ASP A 102 -15.87 -13.23 -18.46
CA ASP A 102 -15.13 -12.21 -17.69
C ASP A 102 -14.37 -11.30 -18.66
N TRP A 103 -14.44 -9.99 -18.43
CA TRP A 103 -13.75 -8.98 -19.26
C TRP A 103 -12.23 -9.19 -19.34
N ARG A 104 -11.64 -9.85 -18.32
CA ARG A 104 -10.21 -10.14 -18.24
C ARG A 104 -9.79 -11.29 -19.15
N ALA A 105 -10.72 -12.13 -19.56
CA ALA A 105 -10.44 -13.25 -20.46
C ALA A 105 -9.92 -12.78 -21.83
N GLU A 106 -9.00 -13.54 -22.43
CA GLU A 106 -8.43 -13.18 -23.74
C GLU A 106 -9.48 -13.08 -24.84
N VAL A 107 -10.54 -13.91 -24.77
CA VAL A 107 -11.67 -13.88 -25.72
C VAL A 107 -12.46 -12.57 -25.64
N ALA A 108 -12.42 -11.86 -24.52
CA ALA A 108 -13.07 -10.55 -24.36
C ALA A 108 -12.26 -9.38 -24.94
N ARG A 109 -10.98 -9.58 -25.25
CA ARG A 109 -10.07 -8.55 -25.72
C ARG A 109 -10.55 -7.80 -26.98
N PRO A 110 -11.18 -8.43 -27.97
CA PRO A 110 -11.74 -7.71 -29.12
C PRO A 110 -12.78 -6.64 -28.76
N PHE A 111 -13.43 -6.73 -27.59
CA PHE A 111 -14.34 -5.69 -27.09
C PHE A 111 -13.63 -4.32 -26.95
N TYR A 112 -12.35 -4.31 -26.62
CA TYR A 112 -11.56 -3.10 -26.38
C TYR A 112 -10.70 -2.68 -27.57
N LEU A 113 -10.22 -3.64 -28.38
CA LEU A 113 -9.20 -3.41 -29.39
C LEU A 113 -9.71 -3.42 -30.83
N ALA A 114 -10.86 -4.07 -31.09
CA ALA A 114 -11.37 -4.19 -32.46
C ALA A 114 -11.78 -2.83 -33.01
N THR A 115 -11.42 -2.59 -34.27
CA THR A 115 -11.78 -1.40 -35.05
C THR A 115 -12.24 -1.83 -36.44
N GLY A 116 -12.92 -0.95 -37.19
CA GLY A 116 -13.29 -1.25 -38.57
C GLY A 116 -12.13 -1.61 -39.49
N HIS A 117 -10.88 -1.16 -39.16
CA HIS A 117 -9.66 -1.54 -39.90
C HIS A 117 -9.04 -2.85 -39.39
N THR A 118 -9.26 -3.19 -38.12
CA THR A 118 -8.73 -4.41 -37.49
C THR A 118 -9.87 -5.06 -36.68
N PRO A 119 -10.81 -5.72 -37.33
CA PRO A 119 -12.04 -6.20 -36.67
C PRO A 119 -11.82 -7.39 -35.75
N MET A 120 -10.64 -8.03 -35.76
CA MET A 120 -10.28 -9.16 -34.89
C MET A 120 -11.29 -10.32 -34.95
N GLY A 121 -11.91 -10.54 -36.11
CA GLY A 121 -12.95 -11.56 -36.32
C GLY A 121 -14.33 -11.14 -35.86
N LEU A 122 -14.54 -9.93 -35.38
CA LEU A 122 -15.87 -9.42 -35.05
C LEU A 122 -16.61 -8.89 -36.29
N ARG A 123 -17.90 -9.21 -36.35
CA ARG A 123 -18.86 -8.56 -37.23
C ARG A 123 -19.47 -7.35 -36.56
N ARG A 124 -19.95 -7.51 -35.31
CA ARG A 124 -20.60 -6.47 -34.52
C ARG A 124 -20.15 -6.51 -33.08
N ARG A 125 -19.99 -5.32 -32.47
CA ARG A 125 -19.82 -5.12 -31.04
C ARG A 125 -21.02 -4.35 -30.52
N ARG A 126 -21.68 -4.90 -29.48
CA ARG A 126 -22.80 -4.25 -28.80
C ARG A 126 -22.39 -3.80 -27.42
N HIS A 127 -22.62 -2.54 -27.09
CA HIS A 127 -22.54 -1.99 -25.75
C HIS A 127 -23.90 -2.03 -25.08
N ILE A 128 -23.98 -2.60 -23.88
CA ILE A 128 -25.20 -2.76 -23.09
C ILE A 128 -25.10 -1.84 -21.89
N SER A 129 -25.94 -0.82 -21.82
CA SER A 129 -26.04 0.06 -20.65
C SER A 129 -27.16 -0.40 -19.74
N THR A 130 -26.88 -0.54 -18.44
CA THR A 130 -27.86 -0.99 -17.45
C THR A 130 -27.92 0.02 -16.29
N ARG A 131 -29.08 0.11 -15.65
CA ARG A 131 -29.27 0.76 -14.36
C ARG A 131 -29.81 -0.28 -13.39
N GLY A 132 -28.99 -0.70 -12.41
CA GLY A 132 -29.28 -1.91 -11.65
C GLY A 132 -29.44 -3.10 -12.60
N ARG A 133 -30.59 -3.74 -12.56
CA ARG A 133 -30.92 -4.94 -13.36
C ARG A 133 -31.68 -4.64 -14.66
N GLU A 134 -31.92 -3.36 -14.97
CA GLU A 134 -32.65 -2.95 -16.16
C GLU A 134 -31.70 -2.45 -17.26
N VAL A 135 -31.92 -2.91 -18.48
CA VAL A 135 -31.23 -2.39 -19.67
C VAL A 135 -31.81 -1.02 -20.00
N THR A 136 -30.96 -0.01 -20.10
CA THR A 136 -31.38 1.38 -20.37
C THR A 136 -31.04 1.85 -21.78
N ALA A 137 -29.98 1.32 -22.38
CA ALA A 137 -29.58 1.64 -23.75
C ALA A 137 -28.74 0.51 -24.35
N LEU A 138 -28.82 0.39 -25.66
CA LEU A 138 -28.03 -0.50 -26.49
C LEU A 138 -27.37 0.34 -27.58
N HIS A 139 -26.05 0.12 -27.81
CA HIS A 139 -25.29 0.78 -28.87
C HIS A 139 -24.51 -0.27 -29.65
N ASP A 140 -24.81 -0.37 -30.96
CA ASP A 140 -24.18 -1.33 -31.88
C ASP A 140 -23.10 -0.64 -32.72
N GLU A 141 -21.95 -1.26 -32.82
CA GLU A 141 -20.88 -0.88 -33.71
C GLU A 141 -20.62 -2.02 -34.70
N ILE A 142 -20.87 -1.76 -35.97
CA ILE A 142 -20.65 -2.72 -37.04
C ILE A 142 -19.22 -2.57 -37.56
N LEU A 143 -18.40 -3.58 -37.30
CA LEU A 143 -16.96 -3.56 -37.59
C LEU A 143 -16.66 -4.17 -38.97
N ASP A 144 -17.56 -4.99 -39.53
CA ASP A 144 -17.45 -5.51 -40.89
C ASP A 144 -17.75 -4.39 -41.90
N LEU A 145 -16.70 -3.98 -42.62
CA LEU A 145 -16.79 -2.91 -43.62
C LEU A 145 -17.70 -3.27 -44.81
N ALA A 146 -18.00 -4.54 -45.02
CA ALA A 146 -18.86 -5.05 -46.10
C ALA A 146 -20.33 -5.24 -45.68
N ASP A 147 -20.66 -5.05 -44.40
CA ASP A 147 -22.01 -5.24 -43.87
C ASP A 147 -22.94 -4.12 -44.38
N PRO A 148 -24.05 -4.47 -45.08
CA PRO A 148 -25.02 -3.50 -45.63
C PRO A 148 -25.82 -2.73 -44.57
N GLN A 149 -25.77 -3.17 -43.30
CA GLN A 149 -26.44 -2.48 -42.18
C GLN A 149 -25.60 -1.34 -41.60
N ARG A 150 -24.40 -1.12 -42.11
CA ARG A 150 -23.51 -0.06 -41.68
C ARG A 150 -24.04 1.32 -42.01
N THR A 151 -24.14 2.20 -41.01
CA THR A 151 -24.69 3.55 -41.14
C THR A 151 -23.62 4.62 -41.43
N GLY A 152 -22.32 4.30 -41.25
CA GLY A 152 -21.21 5.25 -41.39
C GLY A 152 -20.98 6.14 -40.16
N HIS A 153 -21.80 5.98 -39.09
CA HIS A 153 -21.71 6.74 -37.82
C HIS A 153 -21.24 5.90 -36.63
N GLU A 154 -20.74 4.70 -36.87
CA GLU A 154 -20.42 3.68 -35.86
C GLU A 154 -19.38 4.17 -34.83
N GLY A 155 -18.46 5.07 -35.22
CA GLY A 155 -17.48 5.66 -34.27
C GLY A 155 -18.08 6.69 -33.30
N THR A 156 -19.17 7.37 -33.69
CA THR A 156 -19.78 8.41 -32.85
C THR A 156 -20.64 7.85 -31.72
N ASP A 157 -21.15 6.64 -31.85
CA ASP A 157 -22.00 5.99 -30.85
C ASP A 157 -21.16 5.40 -29.71
N ALA A 158 -19.95 4.89 -30.00
CA ALA A 158 -18.99 4.44 -28.97
C ALA A 158 -18.48 5.63 -28.12
N ASP A 159 -18.23 6.78 -28.78
CA ASP A 159 -17.86 8.01 -28.08
C ASP A 159 -18.99 8.52 -27.19
N ALA A 160 -20.27 8.30 -27.55
CA ALA A 160 -21.41 8.68 -26.72
C ALA A 160 -21.49 7.90 -25.40
N VAL A 161 -21.15 6.61 -25.40
CA VAL A 161 -21.08 5.77 -24.17
C VAL A 161 -19.97 6.27 -23.26
N LEU A 162 -18.79 6.58 -23.82
CA LEU A 162 -17.66 7.13 -23.09
C LEU A 162 -18.03 8.49 -22.49
N LEU A 163 -18.59 9.41 -23.28
CA LEU A 163 -18.97 10.75 -22.82
C LEU A 163 -20.02 10.68 -21.72
N ALA A 164 -21.04 9.81 -21.84
CA ALA A 164 -22.05 9.61 -20.81
C ALA A 164 -21.45 9.11 -19.48
N ALA A 165 -20.45 8.24 -19.53
CA ALA A 165 -19.73 7.77 -18.34
C ALA A 165 -18.85 8.88 -17.73
N LEU A 166 -18.25 9.72 -18.57
CA LEU A 166 -17.42 10.86 -18.12
C LEU A 166 -18.27 11.99 -17.51
N ASP A 167 -19.54 12.11 -17.90
CA ASP A 167 -20.50 13.11 -17.40
C ASP A 167 -21.25 12.64 -16.13
N ALA A 168 -21.01 11.43 -15.67
CA ALA A 168 -21.60 10.94 -14.43
C ALA A 168 -21.08 11.74 -13.20
N ALA A 169 -21.98 11.99 -12.23
CA ALA A 169 -21.65 12.72 -11.01
C ALA A 169 -20.57 12.02 -10.19
N ARG A 170 -19.70 12.80 -9.54
CA ARG A 170 -18.63 12.29 -8.66
C ARG A 170 -19.17 12.08 -7.24
N THR A 171 -19.24 10.84 -6.80
CA THR A 171 -19.89 10.44 -5.52
C THR A 171 -18.94 10.35 -4.32
N GLY A 172 -17.69 10.79 -4.47
CA GLY A 172 -16.64 10.66 -3.44
C GLY A 172 -16.01 9.27 -3.37
N ARG A 173 -16.36 8.38 -4.34
CA ARG A 173 -15.74 7.08 -4.58
C ARG A 173 -15.38 6.94 -6.04
N MET A 174 -14.29 6.26 -6.31
CA MET A 174 -13.89 5.95 -7.67
C MET A 174 -14.78 4.84 -8.24
N HIS A 175 -15.26 5.05 -9.48
CA HIS A 175 -15.95 4.03 -10.23
C HIS A 175 -14.96 3.28 -11.14
N ASP A 176 -15.22 2.00 -11.39
CA ASP A 176 -14.44 1.26 -12.36
C ASP A 176 -14.72 1.75 -13.81
N ILE A 177 -13.73 1.54 -14.68
CA ILE A 177 -13.81 1.93 -16.09
C ILE A 177 -13.96 0.74 -17.05
N VAL A 178 -14.33 -0.45 -16.55
CA VAL A 178 -14.36 -1.69 -17.36
C VAL A 178 -15.13 -1.50 -18.67
N ARG A 179 -16.21 -0.72 -18.64
CA ARG A 179 -17.06 -0.45 -19.83
C ARG A 179 -16.45 0.54 -20.82
N THR A 180 -15.49 1.36 -20.37
CA THR A 180 -14.95 2.49 -21.13
C THR A 180 -13.43 2.44 -21.28
N ILE A 181 -12.81 1.29 -20.99
CA ILE A 181 -11.37 1.07 -21.22
C ILE A 181 -11.05 1.33 -22.70
N GLN A 182 -10.11 2.22 -22.92
CA GLN A 182 -9.63 2.54 -24.27
C GLN A 182 -8.51 1.59 -24.71
N ALA A 183 -8.29 1.46 -26.00
CA ALA A 183 -7.30 0.53 -26.55
C ALA A 183 -5.87 0.74 -26.01
N GLU A 184 -5.46 1.99 -25.79
CA GLU A 184 -4.16 2.31 -25.17
C GLU A 184 -4.08 1.83 -23.73
N GLN A 185 -5.18 2.00 -22.97
CA GLN A 185 -5.30 1.56 -21.58
C GLN A 185 -5.32 0.03 -21.49
N ASP A 186 -6.05 -0.67 -22.36
CA ASP A 186 -6.11 -2.14 -22.38
C ASP A 186 -4.73 -2.76 -22.64
N ARG A 187 -3.94 -2.15 -23.54
CA ARG A 187 -2.55 -2.59 -23.79
C ARG A 187 -1.70 -2.55 -22.53
N VAL A 188 -1.81 -1.47 -21.75
CA VAL A 188 -1.10 -1.32 -20.47
C VAL A 188 -1.61 -2.32 -19.43
N ILE A 189 -2.93 -2.45 -19.29
CA ILE A 189 -3.57 -3.37 -18.35
C ILE A 189 -3.09 -4.80 -18.58
N ARG A 190 -3.01 -5.25 -19.82
CA ARG A 190 -2.64 -6.62 -20.21
C ARG A 190 -1.15 -6.83 -20.50
N SER A 191 -0.31 -5.81 -20.39
CA SER A 191 1.13 -5.99 -20.59
C SER A 191 1.73 -6.97 -19.57
N THR A 192 2.92 -7.50 -19.86
CA THR A 192 3.56 -8.52 -19.03
C THR A 192 3.73 -8.06 -17.58
N HIS A 193 3.68 -8.98 -16.62
CA HIS A 193 3.84 -8.67 -15.19
C HIS A 193 5.31 -8.65 -14.73
N ARG A 194 6.25 -9.03 -15.59
CA ARG A 194 7.67 -9.11 -15.24
C ARG A 194 8.38 -7.79 -15.50
N GLY A 195 9.23 -7.39 -14.55
CA GLY A 195 10.00 -6.15 -14.63
C GLY A 195 9.21 -4.92 -14.17
N VAL A 196 9.79 -3.75 -14.39
CA VAL A 196 9.20 -2.47 -13.99
C VAL A 196 8.53 -1.82 -15.19
N LEU A 197 7.23 -1.60 -15.08
CA LEU A 197 6.43 -0.83 -16.02
C LEU A 197 6.16 0.55 -15.43
N VAL A 198 6.58 1.60 -16.13
CA VAL A 198 6.25 2.99 -15.80
C VAL A 198 5.13 3.47 -16.70
N VAL A 199 4.03 3.93 -16.10
CA VAL A 199 2.88 4.51 -16.80
C VAL A 199 2.87 6.01 -16.49
N GLU A 200 3.39 6.78 -17.42
CA GLU A 200 3.43 8.24 -17.35
C GLU A 200 2.23 8.87 -18.03
N GLY A 201 1.65 9.89 -17.44
CA GLY A 201 0.57 10.62 -18.09
C GLY A 201 0.13 11.81 -17.24
N GLY A 202 -0.33 12.85 -17.90
CA GLY A 202 -0.84 14.05 -17.22
C GLY A 202 -2.16 13.82 -16.46
N PRO A 203 -2.69 14.87 -15.85
CA PRO A 203 -3.99 14.81 -15.18
C PRO A 203 -5.09 14.34 -16.12
N GLY A 204 -5.98 13.48 -15.60
CA GLY A 204 -7.16 13.03 -16.34
C GLY A 204 -6.95 11.95 -17.38
N THR A 205 -5.73 11.42 -17.55
CA THR A 205 -5.43 10.34 -18.50
C THR A 205 -5.87 8.96 -18.03
N GLY A 206 -6.36 8.84 -16.78
CA GLY A 206 -6.84 7.58 -16.23
C GLY A 206 -5.75 6.68 -15.66
N LYS A 207 -4.55 7.19 -15.38
CA LYS A 207 -3.41 6.45 -14.80
C LYS A 207 -3.80 5.52 -13.66
N THR A 208 -4.42 6.07 -12.61
CA THR A 208 -4.87 5.33 -11.42
C THR A 208 -5.87 4.23 -11.78
N ALA A 209 -6.83 4.54 -12.66
CA ALA A 209 -7.79 3.55 -13.13
C ALA A 209 -7.10 2.40 -13.87
N VAL A 210 -6.15 2.71 -14.75
CA VAL A 210 -5.35 1.70 -15.45
C VAL A 210 -4.56 0.84 -14.47
N ALA A 211 -3.94 1.43 -13.45
CA ALA A 211 -3.20 0.71 -12.43
C ALA A 211 -4.08 -0.27 -11.65
N LEU A 212 -5.28 0.15 -11.21
CA LEU A 212 -6.22 -0.70 -10.48
C LEU A 212 -6.78 -1.84 -11.34
N HIS A 213 -7.15 -1.55 -12.60
CA HIS A 213 -7.62 -2.57 -13.52
C HIS A 213 -6.51 -3.53 -13.92
N ARG A 214 -5.26 -3.05 -14.01
CA ARG A 214 -4.09 -3.91 -14.17
C ARG A 214 -3.89 -4.83 -12.97
N ALA A 215 -4.05 -4.32 -11.73
CA ALA A 215 -4.02 -5.17 -10.55
C ALA A 215 -5.05 -6.31 -10.65
N ALA A 216 -6.30 -5.98 -10.99
CA ALA A 216 -7.36 -6.97 -11.17
C ALA A 216 -7.07 -7.97 -12.29
N TYR A 217 -6.50 -7.50 -13.42
CA TYR A 217 -6.09 -8.37 -14.50
C TYR A 217 -4.95 -9.32 -14.08
N LEU A 218 -3.93 -8.82 -13.42
CA LEU A 218 -2.79 -9.63 -12.97
C LEU A 218 -3.21 -10.68 -11.94
N LEU A 219 -4.08 -10.33 -10.99
CA LEU A 219 -4.65 -11.27 -10.02
C LEU A 219 -5.46 -12.38 -10.71
N TYR A 220 -6.19 -12.04 -11.77
CA TYR A 220 -6.90 -13.01 -12.58
C TYR A 220 -5.95 -13.91 -13.40
N ALA A 221 -5.01 -13.31 -14.14
CA ALA A 221 -4.13 -14.01 -15.08
C ALA A 221 -3.03 -14.83 -14.39
N HIS A 222 -2.58 -14.40 -13.20
CA HIS A 222 -1.49 -15.01 -12.42
C HIS A 222 -1.96 -15.45 -11.03
N ARG A 223 -3.20 -15.94 -10.93
CA ARG A 223 -3.89 -16.24 -9.67
C ARG A 223 -3.09 -17.11 -8.72
N GLU A 224 -2.47 -18.19 -9.22
CA GLU A 224 -1.71 -19.13 -8.38
C GLU A 224 -0.53 -18.45 -7.66
N LEU A 225 0.18 -17.59 -8.37
CA LEU A 225 1.34 -16.88 -7.82
C LEU A 225 0.92 -15.76 -6.87
N LEU A 226 -0.03 -14.93 -7.33
CA LEU A 226 -0.41 -13.71 -6.61
C LEU A 226 -1.34 -13.98 -5.43
N ALA A 227 -2.11 -15.08 -5.42
CA ALA A 227 -2.90 -15.49 -4.26
C ALA A 227 -2.01 -15.80 -3.03
N ARG A 228 -0.78 -16.29 -3.26
CA ARG A 228 0.17 -16.63 -2.18
C ARG A 228 0.99 -15.45 -1.72
N ARG A 229 1.38 -14.55 -2.63
CA ARG A 229 2.29 -13.43 -2.36
C ARG A 229 1.60 -12.09 -2.20
N GLY A 230 0.36 -11.98 -2.63
CA GLY A 230 -0.39 -10.73 -2.62
C GLY A 230 0.12 -9.68 -3.60
N VAL A 231 -0.69 -8.64 -3.75
CA VAL A 231 -0.35 -7.41 -4.48
C VAL A 231 -0.37 -6.26 -3.49
N LEU A 232 0.65 -5.42 -3.51
CA LEU A 232 0.70 -4.17 -2.74
C LEU A 232 0.37 -3.00 -3.65
N ILE A 233 -0.55 -2.13 -3.23
CA ILE A 233 -0.80 -0.84 -3.87
C ILE A 233 -0.45 0.26 -2.88
N VAL A 234 0.48 1.11 -3.28
CA VAL A 234 0.90 2.28 -2.50
C VAL A 234 0.27 3.52 -3.10
N GLY A 235 -0.51 4.24 -2.30
CA GLY A 235 -1.16 5.49 -2.68
C GLY A 235 -0.64 6.68 -1.89
N PRO A 236 -0.88 7.93 -2.36
CA PRO A 236 -0.30 9.14 -1.78
C PRO A 236 -0.81 9.47 -0.37
N GLY A 237 -2.00 8.99 0.01
CA GLY A 237 -2.56 9.29 1.33
C GLY A 237 -3.86 8.55 1.65
N PRO A 238 -4.34 8.61 2.93
CA PRO A 238 -5.51 7.85 3.37
C PRO A 238 -6.80 8.22 2.62
N ALA A 239 -7.03 9.49 2.34
CA ALA A 239 -8.20 9.95 1.58
C ALA A 239 -8.25 9.33 0.17
N PHE A 240 -7.10 9.24 -0.48
CA PHE A 240 -6.97 8.59 -1.77
C PHE A 240 -7.24 7.09 -1.67
N LEU A 241 -6.67 6.39 -0.68
CA LEU A 241 -6.93 4.96 -0.48
C LEU A 241 -8.41 4.69 -0.20
N GLY A 242 -9.08 5.54 0.58
CA GLY A 242 -10.54 5.48 0.78
C GLY A 242 -11.33 5.67 -0.52
N TYR A 243 -10.88 6.59 -1.37
CA TYR A 243 -11.49 6.86 -2.68
C TYR A 243 -11.41 5.67 -3.64
N ILE A 244 -10.25 4.99 -3.71
CA ILE A 244 -10.03 3.85 -4.62
C ILE A 244 -10.44 2.50 -4.02
N GLY A 245 -10.63 2.42 -2.70
CA GLY A 245 -10.81 1.16 -1.97
C GLY A 245 -12.01 0.32 -2.41
N GLY A 246 -13.00 0.92 -3.04
CA GLY A 246 -14.16 0.22 -3.59
C GLY A 246 -13.97 -0.39 -4.98
N VAL A 247 -12.91 -0.03 -5.73
CA VAL A 247 -12.73 -0.44 -7.13
C VAL A 247 -12.37 -1.92 -7.25
N LEU A 248 -11.38 -2.39 -6.51
CA LEU A 248 -10.93 -3.79 -6.58
C LEU A 248 -11.98 -4.78 -6.08
N PRO A 249 -12.66 -4.55 -4.95
CA PRO A 249 -13.82 -5.37 -4.57
C PRO A 249 -14.92 -5.37 -5.64
N ALA A 250 -15.21 -4.21 -6.29
CA ALA A 250 -16.16 -4.14 -7.40
C ALA A 250 -15.74 -4.92 -8.66
N LEU A 251 -14.46 -5.28 -8.77
CA LEU A 251 -13.90 -6.16 -9.79
C LEU A 251 -13.75 -7.62 -9.31
N GLY A 252 -14.21 -7.94 -8.09
CA GLY A 252 -14.17 -9.27 -7.49
C GLY A 252 -12.81 -9.66 -6.88
N GLU A 253 -11.94 -8.68 -6.59
CA GLU A 253 -10.59 -8.95 -6.08
C GLU A 253 -10.41 -8.46 -4.64
N THR A 254 -9.97 -9.36 -3.75
CA THR A 254 -9.77 -9.10 -2.30
C THR A 254 -8.33 -9.32 -1.82
N GLY A 255 -7.47 -9.93 -2.64
CA GLY A 255 -6.07 -10.27 -2.30
C GLY A 255 -5.07 -9.11 -2.41
N VAL A 256 -5.48 -7.87 -2.14
CA VAL A 256 -4.68 -6.66 -2.32
C VAL A 256 -4.51 -5.94 -0.99
N LEU A 257 -3.27 -5.60 -0.65
CA LEU A 257 -2.96 -4.69 0.44
C LEU A 257 -2.88 -3.25 -0.10
N LEU A 258 -3.68 -2.36 0.48
CA LEU A 258 -3.61 -0.91 0.23
C LEU A 258 -2.83 -0.27 1.37
N ALA A 259 -1.82 0.53 1.07
CA ALA A 259 -1.02 1.22 2.07
C ALA A 259 -0.59 2.61 1.59
N THR A 260 -0.41 3.53 2.52
CA THR A 260 0.31 4.79 2.28
C THR A 260 1.81 4.60 2.54
N PRO A 261 2.70 5.50 2.07
CA PRO A 261 4.12 5.47 2.46
C PRO A 261 4.34 5.47 3.97
N GLY A 262 3.42 6.09 4.74
CA GLY A 262 3.46 6.12 6.20
C GLY A 262 3.06 4.82 6.91
N GLU A 263 2.57 3.82 6.18
CA GLU A 263 2.08 2.54 6.71
C GLU A 263 2.93 1.34 6.26
N LEU A 264 4.02 1.58 5.52
CA LEU A 264 4.86 0.51 4.98
C LEU A 264 5.73 -0.21 6.03
N PHE A 265 5.80 0.29 7.26
CA PHE A 265 6.47 -0.39 8.35
C PHE A 265 5.44 -0.96 9.34
N PRO A 266 5.41 -2.28 9.60
CA PRO A 266 4.43 -2.93 10.46
C PRO A 266 4.36 -2.30 11.85
N GLY A 267 3.15 -2.09 12.36
CA GLY A 267 2.92 -1.51 13.67
C GLY A 267 3.09 0.02 13.75
N VAL A 268 3.52 0.68 12.68
CA VAL A 268 3.68 2.14 12.60
C VAL A 268 2.65 2.74 11.66
N ARG A 269 1.95 3.77 12.13
CA ARG A 269 1.08 4.64 11.34
C ARG A 269 1.62 6.06 11.42
N ALA A 270 2.36 6.46 10.42
CA ALA A 270 3.03 7.75 10.38
C ALA A 270 2.09 8.83 9.81
N THR A 271 1.50 9.62 10.70
CA THR A 271 0.55 10.71 10.38
C THR A 271 1.12 12.11 10.60
N GLY A 272 2.30 12.19 11.20
CA GLY A 272 3.00 13.45 11.45
C GLY A 272 3.41 14.16 10.17
N THR A 273 3.73 15.44 10.30
CA THR A 273 4.17 16.29 9.18
C THR A 273 5.57 16.80 9.45
N ASP A 274 6.47 16.63 8.49
CA ASP A 274 7.83 17.15 8.57
C ASP A 274 7.89 18.69 8.45
N ARG A 275 8.94 19.28 9.05
CA ARG A 275 9.30 20.68 8.78
C ARG A 275 9.77 20.81 7.32
N PRO A 276 9.63 21.98 6.70
CA PRO A 276 10.15 22.22 5.35
C PRO A 276 11.62 21.78 5.22
N GLY A 277 11.95 21.04 4.18
CA GLY A 277 13.29 20.52 3.93
C GLY A 277 13.71 19.28 4.74
N ALA A 278 13.02 18.95 5.85
CA ALA A 278 13.36 17.76 6.65
C ALA A 278 13.15 16.45 5.90
N ALA A 279 12.03 16.32 5.18
CA ALA A 279 11.73 15.16 4.35
C ALA A 279 12.79 14.95 3.25
N ALA A 280 13.31 16.05 2.66
CA ALA A 280 14.37 15.98 1.67
C ALA A 280 15.68 15.42 2.24
N VAL A 281 16.05 15.79 3.47
CA VAL A 281 17.24 15.25 4.14
C VAL A 281 17.06 13.78 4.45
N LYS A 282 15.94 13.41 5.10
CA LYS A 282 15.62 12.03 5.48
C LYS A 282 15.49 11.07 4.28
N GLY A 283 15.00 11.60 3.15
CA GLY A 283 14.71 10.83 1.94
C GLY A 283 15.92 10.45 1.10
N ARG A 284 17.11 10.99 1.34
CA ARG A 284 18.31 10.71 0.52
C ARG A 284 18.85 9.32 0.77
N ALA A 285 19.33 8.64 -0.26
CA ALA A 285 19.99 7.34 -0.16
C ALA A 285 21.19 7.32 0.79
N ALA A 286 21.88 8.46 0.95
CA ALA A 286 22.99 8.63 1.87
C ALA A 286 22.62 8.36 3.34
N MET A 287 21.34 8.48 3.71
CA MET A 287 20.86 8.21 5.07
C MET A 287 21.08 6.77 5.50
N ALA A 288 21.10 5.81 4.59
CA ALA A 288 21.47 4.43 4.89
C ALA A 288 22.89 4.34 5.48
N GLY A 289 23.85 5.06 4.90
CA GLY A 289 25.21 5.13 5.40
C GLY A 289 25.33 5.93 6.73
N VAL A 290 24.47 6.94 6.93
CA VAL A 290 24.40 7.66 8.22
C VAL A 290 23.92 6.72 9.31
N LEU A 291 22.81 6.01 9.10
CA LEU A 291 22.28 5.07 10.09
C LEU A 291 23.25 3.92 10.39
N ALA A 292 23.99 3.43 9.40
CA ALA A 292 25.01 2.42 9.62
C ALA A 292 26.10 2.91 10.58
N ARG A 293 26.53 4.19 10.48
CA ARG A 293 27.47 4.79 11.43
C ARG A 293 26.84 4.99 12.81
N VAL A 294 25.58 5.42 12.86
CA VAL A 294 24.84 5.55 14.13
C VAL A 294 24.75 4.21 14.87
N VAL A 295 24.50 3.11 14.15
CA VAL A 295 24.54 1.75 14.74
C VAL A 295 25.94 1.39 15.22
N ALA A 296 26.97 1.72 14.44
CA ALA A 296 28.36 1.47 14.84
C ALA A 296 28.77 2.23 16.12
N ASP A 297 28.25 3.45 16.31
CA ASP A 297 28.47 4.25 17.52
C ASP A 297 27.86 3.63 18.79
N ARG A 298 26.85 2.75 18.63
CA ARG A 298 26.24 2.02 19.76
C ARG A 298 27.07 0.80 20.21
N GLN A 299 28.14 0.49 19.49
CA GLN A 299 29.11 -0.57 19.83
C GLN A 299 30.29 0.06 20.55
N CYS A 300 30.05 0.44 21.80
CA CYS A 300 30.98 1.21 22.61
C CYS A 300 32.23 0.41 23.08
N LEU A 301 33.22 1.12 23.59
CA LEU A 301 34.35 0.59 24.34
C LEU A 301 34.33 1.21 25.73
N PRO A 302 35.04 0.66 26.73
CA PRO A 302 35.05 1.20 28.11
C PRO A 302 35.41 2.68 28.20
N ASP A 303 36.36 3.14 27.38
CA ASP A 303 36.80 4.56 27.33
C ASP A 303 35.80 5.51 26.63
N THR A 304 34.80 4.99 25.98
CA THR A 304 33.74 5.78 25.30
C THR A 304 32.47 5.87 26.14
N LEU A 305 32.38 5.16 27.25
CA LEU A 305 31.27 5.30 28.19
C LEU A 305 31.34 6.64 28.91
N PRO A 306 30.21 7.30 29.24
CA PRO A 306 30.22 8.47 30.09
C PRO A 306 30.85 8.11 31.43
N ALA A 307 31.90 8.86 31.83
CA ALA A 307 32.49 8.69 33.14
C ALA A 307 31.45 9.04 34.23
N ASP A 308 31.19 8.14 35.16
CA ASP A 308 30.50 8.49 36.38
C ASP A 308 31.37 9.50 37.13
N SER A 309 30.90 10.73 37.25
CA SER A 309 31.60 11.89 37.73
C SER A 309 31.94 11.72 39.22
N GLY A 310 33.15 11.37 39.53
CA GLY A 310 33.67 11.47 40.89
C GLY A 310 34.92 10.66 41.13
N GLU A 311 36.06 11.19 40.78
CA GLU A 311 37.34 11.24 41.48
C GLU A 311 38.47 11.31 40.46
N GLU A 312 39.23 12.39 40.57
CA GLU A 312 40.46 12.66 39.81
C GLU A 312 41.59 11.78 40.35
N TYR A 313 41.96 10.72 39.64
CA TYR A 313 43.14 9.90 39.95
C TYR A 313 44.33 10.30 39.07
N ASP A 314 45.46 10.58 39.71
CA ASP A 314 46.70 11.09 39.12
C ASP A 314 47.53 10.03 38.34
N THR A 315 47.02 8.81 38.15
CA THR A 315 47.55 7.77 37.27
C THR A 315 46.39 7.20 36.46
N VAL A 316 46.37 7.52 35.17
CA VAL A 316 45.34 7.03 34.22
C VAL A 316 45.52 5.51 34.07
N PRO A 317 44.76 4.65 34.79
CA PRO A 317 44.70 3.23 34.47
C PRO A 317 44.17 3.07 33.05
N GLU A 318 44.55 2.00 32.37
CA GLU A 318 43.86 1.69 31.08
C GLU A 318 42.34 1.68 31.31
N PRO A 319 41.55 2.33 30.44
CA PRO A 319 40.10 2.40 30.62
C PRO A 319 39.51 1.00 30.68
N ALA A 320 38.98 0.63 31.83
CA ALA A 320 38.36 -0.67 32.08
C ALA A 320 36.99 -0.46 32.73
N LEU A 321 36.04 -1.31 32.37
CA LEU A 321 34.75 -1.40 33.04
C LEU A 321 34.86 -2.42 34.18
N GLU A 322 34.68 -1.94 35.41
CA GLU A 322 34.67 -2.80 36.61
C GLU A 322 33.29 -3.49 36.69
N ILE A 323 33.31 -4.81 36.82
CA ILE A 323 32.14 -5.66 36.97
C ILE A 323 32.17 -6.30 38.34
N ASP A 324 31.33 -5.87 39.25
CA ASP A 324 31.24 -6.43 40.60
C ASP A 324 30.38 -7.71 40.56
N HIS A 325 31.04 -8.86 40.68
CA HIS A 325 30.41 -10.16 40.69
C HIS A 325 30.18 -10.64 42.12
N ASP A 326 28.96 -11.05 42.44
CA ASP A 326 28.53 -11.41 43.81
C ASP A 326 29.45 -12.41 44.50
N ASP A 327 29.94 -13.44 43.79
CA ASP A 327 30.74 -14.53 44.35
C ASP A 327 32.23 -14.36 44.12
N TYR A 328 32.64 -13.65 43.08
CA TYR A 328 34.04 -13.60 42.64
C TYR A 328 34.70 -12.22 42.78
N GLY A 329 33.95 -11.21 43.27
CA GLY A 329 34.44 -9.85 43.41
C GLY A 329 34.64 -9.17 42.03
N VAL A 330 35.48 -8.16 41.99
CA VAL A 330 35.66 -7.32 40.79
C VAL A 330 36.37 -8.07 39.68
N LEU A 331 35.72 -8.09 38.50
CA LEU A 331 36.29 -8.51 37.23
C LEU A 331 36.50 -7.27 36.35
N LEU A 332 37.58 -7.29 35.54
CA LEU A 332 37.96 -6.13 34.74
C LEU A 332 37.75 -6.42 33.27
N LEU A 333 36.83 -5.68 32.65
CA LEU A 333 36.65 -5.69 31.20
C LEU A 333 37.42 -4.51 30.61
N ASP A 334 38.70 -4.72 30.30
CA ASP A 334 39.53 -3.69 29.71
C ASP A 334 39.24 -3.40 28.25
N ARG A 335 39.82 -2.32 27.71
CA ARG A 335 39.65 -1.91 26.33
C ARG A 335 40.12 -2.97 25.33
N THR A 336 41.17 -3.71 25.63
CA THR A 336 41.78 -4.71 24.75
C THR A 336 40.80 -5.88 24.55
N ILE A 337 40.24 -6.39 25.65
CA ILE A 337 39.23 -7.46 25.65
C ILE A 337 37.98 -6.98 24.91
N ALA A 338 37.46 -5.81 25.27
CA ALA A 338 36.26 -5.26 24.65
C ALA A 338 36.46 -5.00 23.14
N HIS A 339 37.63 -4.51 22.72
CA HIS A 339 37.96 -4.30 21.30
C HIS A 339 38.05 -5.62 20.55
N ALA A 340 38.73 -6.62 21.08
CA ALA A 340 38.83 -7.94 20.45
C ALA A 340 37.46 -8.61 20.30
N ALA A 341 36.61 -8.52 21.35
CA ALA A 341 35.24 -9.04 21.31
C ALA A 341 34.39 -8.32 20.25
N ARG A 342 34.48 -6.97 20.17
CA ARG A 342 33.78 -6.17 19.18
C ARG A 342 34.22 -6.49 17.76
N ASP A 343 35.51 -6.61 17.51
CA ASP A 343 36.03 -6.93 16.19
C ASP A 343 35.61 -8.34 15.74
N HIS A 344 35.61 -9.30 16.67
CA HIS A 344 35.13 -10.64 16.43
C HIS A 344 33.64 -10.63 16.03
N ALA A 345 32.78 -9.92 16.76
CA ALA A 345 31.36 -9.81 16.47
C ALA A 345 31.14 -9.13 15.13
N ARG A 346 31.85 -8.05 14.79
CA ARG A 346 31.80 -7.37 13.50
C ARG A 346 32.23 -8.28 12.34
N ALA A 347 33.24 -9.10 12.55
CA ALA A 347 33.75 -10.02 11.53
C ALA A 347 32.73 -11.11 11.14
N THR A 348 31.69 -11.35 11.94
CA THR A 348 30.58 -12.25 11.57
C THR A 348 29.77 -11.72 10.39
N GLY A 349 29.80 -10.41 10.11
CA GLY A 349 28.97 -9.77 9.08
C GLY A 349 27.47 -9.77 9.39
N LEU A 350 27.08 -10.17 10.59
CA LEU A 350 25.68 -10.19 11.03
C LEU A 350 25.18 -8.78 11.42
N PRO A 351 23.88 -8.49 11.32
CA PRO A 351 23.27 -7.28 11.86
C PRO A 351 23.51 -7.14 13.37
N HIS A 352 23.44 -5.91 13.89
CA HIS A 352 23.83 -5.53 15.25
C HIS A 352 23.28 -6.44 16.36
N ASN A 353 21.96 -6.66 16.44
CA ASN A 353 21.36 -7.51 17.47
C ASN A 353 21.74 -8.99 17.30
N ARG A 354 21.92 -9.45 16.07
CA ARG A 354 22.32 -10.83 15.78
C ARG A 354 23.80 -11.09 15.99
N ALA A 355 24.64 -10.05 15.91
CA ALA A 355 26.07 -10.13 16.23
C ALA A 355 26.34 -10.03 17.74
N ARG A 356 25.39 -9.46 18.53
CA ARG A 356 25.52 -9.26 19.98
C ARG A 356 25.85 -10.55 20.75
N PRO A 357 25.27 -11.72 20.50
CA PRO A 357 25.65 -12.96 21.18
C PRO A 357 27.12 -13.34 20.97
N ALA A 358 27.69 -13.08 19.79
CA ALA A 358 29.11 -13.34 19.52
C ALA A 358 30.01 -12.39 20.33
N PHE A 359 29.61 -11.12 20.51
CA PHE A 359 30.26 -10.18 21.39
C PHE A 359 30.22 -10.67 22.86
N ALA A 360 29.01 -10.98 23.35
CA ALA A 360 28.79 -11.44 24.72
C ALA A 360 29.58 -12.72 25.03
N PHE A 361 29.59 -13.67 24.10
CA PHE A 361 30.38 -14.92 24.28
C PHE A 361 31.86 -14.64 24.47
N ARG A 362 32.47 -13.75 23.68
CA ARG A 362 33.87 -13.38 23.79
C ARG A 362 34.20 -12.63 25.09
N VAL A 363 33.27 -11.80 25.56
CA VAL A 363 33.41 -11.14 26.88
C VAL A 363 33.38 -12.19 27.99
N VAL A 364 32.40 -13.09 27.99
CA VAL A 364 32.30 -14.17 29.00
C VAL A 364 33.54 -15.07 28.98
N ASP A 365 34.02 -15.47 27.80
CA ASP A 365 35.20 -16.28 27.61
C ASP A 365 36.45 -15.64 28.26
N ALA A 366 36.70 -14.34 27.93
CA ALA A 366 37.84 -13.62 28.48
C ALA A 366 37.74 -13.38 30.01
N LEU A 367 36.55 -13.09 30.54
CA LEU A 367 36.34 -12.96 31.97
C LEU A 367 36.49 -14.31 32.70
N THR A 368 36.12 -15.41 32.04
CA THR A 368 36.32 -16.78 32.53
C THR A 368 37.83 -17.07 32.63
N GLU A 369 38.59 -16.80 31.56
CA GLU A 369 40.04 -16.96 31.56
C GLU A 369 40.70 -16.14 32.68
N GLN A 370 40.31 -14.86 32.84
CA GLN A 370 40.80 -14.00 33.92
C GLN A 370 40.54 -14.59 35.31
N LEU A 371 39.38 -15.18 35.54
CA LEU A 371 38.99 -15.77 36.80
C LEU A 371 39.72 -17.11 37.04
N VAL A 372 39.82 -17.95 35.99
CA VAL A 372 40.57 -19.20 36.04
C VAL A 372 42.04 -18.95 36.38
N ASP A 373 42.67 -17.97 35.78
CA ASP A 373 44.05 -17.59 36.10
C ASP A 373 44.20 -17.11 37.53
N ARG A 374 43.20 -16.36 38.03
CA ARG A 374 43.21 -15.84 39.41
C ARG A 374 42.99 -16.93 40.45
N LEU A 375 42.08 -17.86 40.26
CA LEU A 375 41.69 -18.90 41.19
C LEU A 375 42.56 -20.16 41.11
N GLY A 376 43.04 -20.51 39.93
CA GLY A 376 43.82 -21.72 39.70
C GLY A 376 45.33 -21.53 39.68
N ALA A 377 45.83 -20.33 40.02
CA ALA A 377 47.26 -20.07 40.07
C ALA A 377 48.00 -21.00 41.09
N ASP A 378 48.95 -21.77 40.59
CA ASP A 378 49.79 -22.58 41.45
C ASP A 378 50.81 -21.65 42.17
N PRO A 379 50.83 -21.60 43.51
CA PRO A 379 51.80 -20.79 44.31
C PRO A 379 53.25 -21.12 44.00
N TYR A 380 53.55 -22.29 43.46
CA TYR A 380 54.89 -22.77 43.12
C TYR A 380 55.24 -22.62 41.63
N GLY A 381 54.38 -21.98 40.82
CA GLY A 381 54.66 -21.75 39.42
C GLY A 381 54.38 -22.96 38.49
N GLY A 382 53.61 -23.91 38.95
CA GLY A 382 53.11 -25.06 38.16
C GLY A 382 51.95 -24.72 37.25
N PRO A 383 51.38 -25.71 36.56
CA PRO A 383 50.20 -25.51 35.73
C PRO A 383 48.97 -25.13 36.56
N ASN A 384 48.00 -24.50 35.92
CA ASN A 384 46.73 -24.13 36.57
C ASN A 384 46.06 -25.34 37.24
N LEU A 385 45.57 -25.17 38.45
CA LEU A 385 45.05 -26.24 39.31
C LEU A 385 43.58 -26.60 38.98
N LEU A 386 42.87 -25.75 38.22
CA LEU A 386 41.48 -25.98 37.84
C LEU A 386 41.37 -26.94 36.66
N GLY A 387 40.46 -27.91 36.77
CA GLY A 387 40.14 -28.85 35.68
C GLY A 387 39.15 -28.29 34.66
N PRO A 388 38.97 -28.97 33.51
CA PRO A 388 38.03 -28.54 32.48
C PRO A 388 36.59 -28.39 32.99
N ASP A 389 36.16 -29.20 33.94
CA ASP A 389 34.79 -29.13 34.50
C ASP A 389 34.63 -27.90 35.39
N ASP A 390 35.68 -27.52 36.15
CA ASP A 390 35.67 -26.30 36.97
C ASP A 390 35.63 -25.05 36.09
N VAL A 391 36.42 -25.02 35.00
CA VAL A 391 36.41 -23.94 34.01
C VAL A 391 35.03 -23.78 33.36
N ALA A 392 34.38 -24.89 32.97
CA ALA A 392 33.05 -24.88 32.38
C ALA A 392 32.01 -24.37 33.37
N GLN A 393 32.12 -24.74 34.65
CA GLN A 393 31.20 -24.26 35.70
C GLN A 393 31.36 -22.75 35.94
N ILE A 394 32.62 -22.25 36.06
CA ILE A 394 32.90 -20.83 36.19
C ILE A 394 32.35 -20.05 35.00
N GLY A 395 32.58 -20.52 33.77
CA GLY A 395 32.05 -19.86 32.56
C GLY A 395 30.54 -19.77 32.55
N LYS A 396 29.84 -20.81 33.04
CA LYS A 396 28.40 -20.78 33.18
C LYS A 396 27.91 -19.76 34.22
N GLU A 397 28.59 -19.65 35.35
CA GLU A 397 28.25 -18.69 36.41
C GLU A 397 28.46 -17.25 35.94
N ILE A 398 29.57 -16.95 35.26
CA ILE A 398 29.82 -15.66 34.63
C ILE A 398 28.76 -15.35 33.57
N ALA A 399 28.39 -16.31 32.71
CA ALA A 399 27.39 -16.16 31.69
C ALA A 399 25.99 -15.88 32.27
N MET A 400 25.69 -16.30 33.49
CA MET A 400 24.44 -16.06 34.20
C MET A 400 24.43 -14.80 35.04
N SER A 401 25.58 -14.14 35.22
CA SER A 401 25.74 -12.97 36.10
C SER A 401 25.01 -11.74 35.53
N ARG A 402 24.19 -11.10 36.37
CA ARG A 402 23.48 -9.85 36.00
C ARG A 402 24.46 -8.70 35.75
N ALA A 403 25.55 -8.62 36.51
CA ALA A 403 26.57 -7.58 36.36
C ALA A 403 27.27 -7.71 35.00
N VAL A 404 27.60 -8.93 34.57
CA VAL A 404 28.17 -9.20 33.24
C VAL A 404 27.19 -8.85 32.13
N HIS A 405 25.91 -9.21 32.29
CA HIS A 405 24.88 -8.80 31.33
C HIS A 405 24.73 -7.28 31.21
N ALA A 406 24.77 -6.57 32.36
CA ALA A 406 24.70 -5.09 32.35
C ALA A 406 25.93 -4.48 31.66
N ALA A 407 27.13 -5.04 31.85
CA ALA A 407 28.34 -4.60 31.15
C ALA A 407 28.23 -4.83 29.62
N VAL A 408 27.75 -5.99 29.21
CA VAL A 408 27.48 -6.29 27.80
C VAL A 408 26.45 -5.31 27.23
N ASP A 409 25.37 -5.02 27.96
CA ASP A 409 24.33 -4.07 27.53
C ASP A 409 24.86 -2.64 27.44
N ALA A 410 25.76 -2.24 28.31
CA ALA A 410 26.40 -0.92 28.26
C ALA A 410 27.27 -0.75 27.00
N LEU A 411 28.02 -1.80 26.61
CA LEU A 411 28.93 -1.74 25.46
C LEU A 411 28.26 -2.11 24.13
N TRP A 412 27.24 -2.99 24.16
CA TRP A 412 26.53 -3.46 22.97
C TRP A 412 25.05 -3.68 23.28
N PRO A 413 24.26 -2.58 23.39
CA PRO A 413 22.84 -2.68 23.75
C PRO A 413 22.01 -3.39 22.69
N SER A 414 20.98 -4.12 23.10
CA SER A 414 19.90 -4.54 22.18
C SER A 414 19.04 -3.32 21.85
N LEU A 415 18.76 -3.12 20.57
CA LEU A 415 18.07 -1.93 20.05
C LEU A 415 16.87 -2.31 19.19
N THR A 416 15.79 -1.53 19.31
CA THR A 416 14.69 -1.57 18.36
C THR A 416 14.85 -0.47 17.30
N PRO A 417 14.29 -0.64 16.09
CA PRO A 417 14.32 0.38 15.05
C PRO A 417 13.77 1.72 15.52
N GLU A 418 12.65 1.68 16.27
CA GLU A 418 11.98 2.87 16.79
C GLU A 418 12.86 3.63 17.78
N ARG A 419 13.54 2.90 18.68
CA ARG A 419 14.47 3.51 19.64
C ARG A 419 15.65 4.13 18.92
N LEU A 420 16.27 3.40 17.99
CA LEU A 420 17.43 3.90 17.26
C LEU A 420 17.11 5.18 16.48
N VAL A 421 15.99 5.19 15.74
CA VAL A 421 15.59 6.35 14.92
C VAL A 421 15.16 7.51 15.81
N ARG A 422 14.46 7.28 16.94
CA ARG A 422 14.09 8.31 17.91
C ARG A 422 15.32 8.99 18.48
N ASP A 423 16.27 8.20 19.02
CA ASP A 423 17.52 8.70 19.60
C ASP A 423 18.32 9.49 18.55
N PHE A 424 18.38 8.98 17.30
CA PHE A 424 19.05 9.66 16.21
C PHE A 424 18.39 11.01 15.90
N LEU A 425 17.06 11.09 15.83
CA LEU A 425 16.35 12.34 15.56
C LEU A 425 16.42 13.34 16.73
N ALA A 426 16.58 12.86 17.98
CA ALA A 426 16.82 13.72 19.13
C ALA A 426 18.20 14.38 19.09
N GLY A 427 19.22 13.65 18.63
CA GLY A 427 20.58 14.13 18.48
C GLY A 427 21.23 13.67 17.18
N PRO A 428 20.86 14.24 16.01
CA PRO A 428 21.38 13.77 14.74
C PRO A 428 22.90 13.91 14.64
N THR A 429 23.59 12.78 14.43
CA THR A 429 25.02 12.68 14.24
C THR A 429 25.37 12.36 12.78
N HIS A 430 26.63 12.47 12.39
CA HIS A 430 27.13 12.13 11.05
C HIS A 430 26.48 12.93 9.89
N LEU A 431 25.88 14.07 10.19
CA LEU A 431 25.28 15.01 9.24
C LEU A 431 25.92 16.40 9.40
N PRO A 432 25.95 17.22 8.34
CA PRO A 432 26.27 18.65 8.46
C PRO A 432 25.31 19.34 9.45
N ALA A 433 25.83 20.29 10.23
CA ALA A 433 25.07 20.93 11.31
C ALA A 433 23.72 21.54 10.86
N HIS A 434 23.66 22.12 9.64
CA HIS A 434 22.43 22.68 9.10
C HIS A 434 21.39 21.61 8.75
N GLU A 435 21.81 20.44 8.26
CA GLU A 435 20.92 19.30 7.96
C GLU A 435 20.44 18.63 9.25
N ALA A 436 21.35 18.46 10.23
CA ALA A 436 21.02 17.95 11.55
C ALA A 436 19.94 18.83 12.23
N ALA A 437 20.05 20.16 12.12
CA ALA A 437 19.07 21.08 12.67
C ALA A 437 17.68 20.95 12.03
N LEU A 438 17.60 20.66 10.72
CA LEU A 438 16.32 20.46 10.02
C LEU A 438 15.54 19.26 10.53
N ILE A 439 16.24 18.11 10.78
CA ILE A 439 15.58 16.85 11.14
C ILE A 439 15.47 16.64 12.66
N ARG A 440 16.13 17.48 13.46
CA ARG A 440 16.16 17.35 14.92
C ARG A 440 14.76 17.50 15.52
N ARG A 441 14.40 16.57 16.41
CA ARG A 441 13.17 16.59 17.22
C ARG A 441 13.50 16.53 18.69
N GLU A 442 12.70 17.22 19.52
CA GLU A 442 12.82 17.09 20.98
C GLU A 442 12.22 15.77 21.41
N ASP A 443 12.94 15.04 22.25
CA ASP A 443 12.40 13.86 22.90
C ASP A 443 11.49 14.28 24.06
N THR A 444 10.18 14.21 23.82
CA THR A 444 9.17 14.59 24.83
C THR A 444 8.79 13.41 25.74
N GLY A 445 9.38 12.23 25.57
CA GLY A 445 9.02 11.00 26.27
C GLY A 445 7.64 10.44 25.91
N ALA A 446 6.88 11.13 25.05
CA ALA A 446 5.61 10.65 24.51
C ALA A 446 5.83 9.66 23.35
N ALA A 447 4.77 8.94 22.95
CA ALA A 447 4.82 8.14 21.75
C ALA A 447 5.23 9.02 20.55
N PRO A 448 6.20 8.59 19.72
CA PRO A 448 6.70 9.40 18.62
C PRO A 448 5.62 9.65 17.57
N ASP A 449 5.45 10.91 17.18
CA ASP A 449 4.64 11.29 16.04
C ASP A 449 5.46 11.08 14.75
N TRP A 450 5.44 9.85 14.25
CA TRP A 450 6.18 9.47 13.05
C TRP A 450 5.64 10.18 11.82
N THR A 451 6.55 10.61 10.94
CA THR A 451 6.21 11.15 9.62
C THR A 451 6.45 10.10 8.53
N PRO A 452 5.79 10.21 7.36
CA PRO A 452 6.03 9.29 6.25
C PRO A 452 7.50 9.20 5.82
N ALA A 453 8.31 10.25 6.00
CA ALA A 453 9.74 10.23 5.71
C ALA A 453 10.57 9.49 6.77
N ASP A 454 10.04 9.21 7.96
CA ASP A 454 10.70 8.39 8.98
C ASP A 454 10.58 6.89 8.70
N VAL A 455 9.51 6.47 8.01
CA VAL A 455 9.23 5.05 7.75
C VAL A 455 10.35 4.33 7.00
N PRO A 456 10.95 4.90 5.94
CA PRO A 456 12.13 4.31 5.32
C PRO A 456 13.36 4.26 6.22
N LEU A 457 13.50 5.18 7.18
CA LEU A 457 14.59 5.16 8.17
C LEU A 457 14.38 4.03 9.18
N LEU A 458 13.12 3.78 9.61
CA LEU A 458 12.77 2.65 10.46
C LEU A 458 13.05 1.32 9.77
N ASP A 459 12.70 1.19 8.50
CA ASP A 459 12.98 -0.01 7.72
C ASP A 459 14.49 -0.25 7.55
N GLU A 460 15.26 0.79 7.26
CA GLU A 460 16.72 0.71 7.19
C GLU A 460 17.34 0.36 8.53
N ALA A 461 16.85 0.97 9.61
CA ALA A 461 17.29 0.65 10.97
C ALA A 461 17.02 -0.83 11.30
N ALA A 462 15.85 -1.35 10.93
CA ALA A 462 15.51 -2.75 11.13
C ALA A 462 16.45 -3.71 10.38
N GLU A 463 16.86 -3.36 9.15
CA GLU A 463 17.86 -4.13 8.38
C GLU A 463 19.23 -4.14 9.08
N LEU A 464 19.67 -2.96 9.54
CA LEU A 464 20.98 -2.81 10.20
C LEU A 464 21.04 -3.48 11.57
N LEU A 465 19.93 -3.44 12.31
CA LEU A 465 19.83 -4.06 13.62
C LEU A 465 19.62 -5.57 13.54
N GLY A 466 18.82 -6.04 12.58
CA GLY A 466 18.30 -7.39 12.55
C GLY A 466 17.25 -7.63 13.63
N GLU A 467 16.35 -8.54 13.39
CA GLU A 467 15.38 -8.93 14.41
C GLU A 467 16.10 -9.70 15.53
N ASP A 468 15.76 -9.40 16.79
CA ASP A 468 16.18 -10.21 17.93
C ASP A 468 15.26 -11.43 18.01
N ASP A 469 15.47 -12.36 17.08
CA ASP A 469 14.69 -13.60 16.99
C ASP A 469 14.86 -14.51 18.21
N ALA A 470 15.76 -14.23 19.10
CA ALA A 470 16.08 -15.12 20.22
C ALA A 470 14.89 -15.23 21.18
N ALA A 471 14.24 -14.11 21.51
CA ALA A 471 13.05 -14.10 22.36
C ALA A 471 11.84 -14.69 21.64
N LEU A 472 11.67 -14.40 20.35
CA LEU A 472 10.60 -14.97 19.51
C LEU A 472 10.80 -16.48 19.36
N ARG A 473 12.00 -16.93 18.99
CA ARG A 473 12.33 -18.36 18.87
C ARG A 473 12.16 -19.09 20.21
N ALA A 474 12.57 -18.49 21.33
CA ALA A 474 12.38 -19.08 22.64
C ALA A 474 10.88 -19.16 23.03
N ALA A 475 10.07 -18.20 22.62
CA ALA A 475 8.63 -18.22 22.81
C ALA A 475 7.95 -19.27 21.90
N GLU A 476 8.36 -19.36 20.64
CA GLU A 476 7.88 -20.36 19.69
C GLU A 476 8.27 -21.78 20.10
N GLU A 477 9.51 -21.96 20.55
CA GLU A 477 9.98 -23.26 21.05
C GLU A 477 9.26 -23.68 22.34
N ARG A 478 8.94 -22.72 23.24
CA ARG A 478 8.08 -23.02 24.39
C ARG A 478 6.66 -23.43 23.96
N ARG A 479 6.05 -22.69 23.05
CA ARG A 479 4.73 -23.04 22.49
C ARG A 479 4.75 -24.38 21.78
N ARG A 480 5.83 -24.67 21.04
CA ARG A 480 6.02 -25.97 20.39
C ARG A 480 6.11 -27.10 21.41
N ARG A 481 6.92 -26.93 22.48
CA ARG A 481 7.03 -27.92 23.57
C ARG A 481 5.70 -28.13 24.30
N GLU A 482 4.98 -27.06 24.59
CA GLU A 482 3.66 -27.15 25.19
C GLU A 482 2.67 -27.90 24.29
N ARG A 483 2.70 -27.65 22.98
CA ARG A 483 1.86 -28.37 22.01
C ARG A 483 2.23 -29.85 21.88
N VAL A 484 3.52 -30.15 21.81
CA VAL A 484 3.98 -31.56 21.78
C VAL A 484 3.61 -32.29 23.06
N ALA A 485 3.77 -31.66 24.23
CA ALA A 485 3.35 -32.22 25.52
C ALA A 485 1.83 -32.43 25.58
N TYR A 486 1.04 -31.52 25.05
CA TYR A 486 -0.41 -31.67 24.93
C TYR A 486 -0.79 -32.81 23.97
N ALA A 487 -0.18 -32.87 22.79
CA ALA A 487 -0.40 -33.92 21.82
C ALA A 487 -0.04 -35.31 22.40
N GLN A 488 1.08 -35.40 23.15
CA GLN A 488 1.47 -36.59 23.85
C GLN A 488 0.42 -37.01 24.91
N GLY A 489 -0.07 -36.07 25.71
CA GLY A 489 -1.13 -36.33 26.69
C GLY A 489 -2.43 -36.82 26.05
N VAL A 490 -2.78 -36.34 24.86
CA VAL A 490 -3.95 -36.83 24.09
C VAL A 490 -3.72 -38.24 23.58
N LEU A 491 -2.52 -38.55 23.09
CA LEU A 491 -2.16 -39.91 22.65
C LEU A 491 -2.15 -40.88 23.83
N ASP A 492 -1.60 -40.51 24.99
CA ASP A 492 -1.58 -41.32 26.21
C ASP A 492 -3.00 -41.58 26.74
N LEU A 493 -3.91 -40.62 26.63
CA LEU A 493 -5.32 -40.77 26.98
C LEU A 493 -6.04 -41.72 26.03
N SER A 494 -5.72 -41.68 24.72
CA SER A 494 -6.29 -42.63 23.74
C SER A 494 -5.82 -44.02 23.96
N GLN A 495 -4.52 -44.21 24.28
CA GLN A 495 -3.97 -45.53 24.67
C GLN A 495 -4.58 -46.06 25.96
N GLY A 496 -4.81 -45.21 26.96
CA GLY A 496 -5.45 -45.59 28.20
C GLY A 496 -6.95 -45.99 28.05
N SER A 497 -7.61 -45.46 27.03
CA SER A 497 -9.00 -45.75 26.69
C SER A 497 -9.18 -47.12 26.02
N ASP A 498 -8.22 -47.50 25.16
CA ASP A 498 -8.23 -48.77 24.44
C ASP A 498 -7.89 -50.00 25.33
N SER A 499 -7.33 -49.77 26.54
CA SER A 499 -6.99 -50.84 27.47
C SER A 499 -8.18 -51.30 28.33
N PHE A 500 -9.36 -50.72 28.20
CA PHE A 500 -10.55 -51.07 28.99
C PHE A 500 -11.68 -51.79 28.24
N GLU A 501 -11.57 -51.98 26.92
CA GLU A 501 -12.55 -52.76 26.14
C GLU A 501 -11.84 -53.80 25.26
N PHE A 502 -12.16 -55.04 25.55
CA PHE A 502 -11.89 -56.28 24.79
C PHE A 502 -10.54 -57.02 24.99
N GLU A 503 -10.49 -57.89 25.99
CA GLU A 503 -9.92 -59.21 25.84
C GLU A 503 -10.91 -60.02 24.97
N ASP A 504 -10.66 -60.08 23.65
CA ASP A 504 -10.91 -61.14 22.70
C ASP A 504 -11.04 -60.61 21.28
N GLU A 505 -10.14 -61.09 20.45
CA GLU A 505 -10.03 -61.14 19.00
C GLU A 505 -8.82 -60.40 18.44
N GLU A 506 -7.86 -61.21 18.00
CA GLU A 506 -6.72 -60.86 17.15
C GLU A 506 -7.21 -60.26 15.82
N ASN A 507 -7.35 -58.96 15.76
CA ASN A 507 -7.32 -58.20 14.53
C ASN A 507 -6.41 -56.98 14.75
N GLU A 508 -5.18 -57.08 14.25
CA GLU A 508 -4.25 -55.94 14.11
C GLU A 508 -4.87 -54.87 13.21
N PHE A 509 -5.78 -54.05 13.74
CA PHE A 509 -6.08 -52.75 13.14
C PHE A 509 -5.04 -51.76 13.65
N LEU A 510 -4.17 -51.28 12.73
CA LEU A 510 -3.27 -50.16 12.96
C LEU A 510 -4.09 -49.00 13.55
N ALA A 511 -3.91 -48.71 14.82
CA ALA A 511 -4.56 -47.62 15.48
C ALA A 511 -3.88 -46.26 15.06
N ALA A 512 -4.58 -45.18 15.15
CA ALA A 512 -4.05 -43.87 14.72
C ALA A 512 -2.73 -43.49 15.45
N HIS A 513 -2.52 -43.99 16.66
CA HIS A 513 -1.32 -43.78 17.45
C HIS A 513 -0.08 -44.55 16.96
N ASP A 514 -0.25 -45.62 16.17
CA ASP A 514 0.85 -46.39 15.57
C ASP A 514 1.42 -45.67 14.33
N ILE A 515 0.68 -44.67 13.79
CA ILE A 515 1.03 -44.00 12.53
C ILE A 515 1.40 -42.53 12.76
N ILE A 516 0.95 -41.89 13.85
CA ILE A 516 1.08 -40.48 14.11
C ILE A 516 1.89 -40.26 15.39
N ASP A 517 3.09 -39.75 15.21
CA ASP A 517 3.97 -39.30 16.26
C ASP A 517 3.44 -37.94 16.82
N ALA A 518 3.67 -37.66 18.11
CA ALA A 518 3.22 -36.47 18.81
C ALA A 518 3.72 -35.17 18.15
N GLU A 519 4.90 -35.22 17.51
CA GLU A 519 5.44 -34.07 16.76
C GLU A 519 4.61 -33.77 15.51
N ARG A 520 4.26 -34.83 14.74
CA ARG A 520 3.38 -34.69 13.57
C ARG A 520 1.95 -34.26 13.94
N MET A 521 1.49 -34.70 15.11
CA MET A 521 0.20 -34.27 15.63
C MET A 521 0.26 -32.80 16.09
N ALA A 522 1.33 -32.38 16.73
CA ALA A 522 1.56 -30.98 17.12
C ALA A 522 1.72 -30.06 15.91
N GLU A 523 2.37 -30.51 14.81
CA GLU A 523 2.46 -29.77 13.54
C GLU A 523 1.08 -29.59 12.88
N ARG A 524 0.17 -30.55 13.02
CA ARG A 524 -1.23 -30.44 12.57
C ARG A 524 -2.05 -29.52 13.48
N TYR A 525 -1.65 -29.32 14.73
CA TYR A 525 -2.22 -28.35 15.68
C TYR A 525 -1.61 -26.95 15.53
N GLU A 526 -0.72 -26.73 14.57
CA GLU A 526 -0.34 -25.38 14.21
C GLU A 526 -1.62 -24.63 13.84
N GLU A 527 -1.94 -23.57 14.62
CA GLU A 527 -3.05 -22.69 14.32
C GLU A 527 -2.85 -22.20 12.88
N ALA A 528 -3.68 -22.68 11.97
CA ALA A 528 -3.71 -22.14 10.62
C ALA A 528 -3.94 -20.63 10.78
N ASP A 529 -3.02 -19.84 10.27
CA ASP A 529 -3.13 -18.39 10.30
C ASP A 529 -4.35 -17.99 9.44
N HIS A 530 -5.48 -17.72 10.10
CA HIS A 530 -6.75 -17.37 9.45
C HIS A 530 -6.75 -15.99 8.82
N ARG A 531 -5.66 -15.21 9.03
CA ARG A 531 -5.51 -13.91 8.42
C ARG A 531 -5.41 -14.04 6.90
N SER A 532 -6.05 -13.11 6.19
CA SER A 532 -5.90 -12.97 4.74
C SER A 532 -4.44 -12.76 4.34
N THR A 533 -4.09 -13.05 3.10
CA THR A 533 -2.74 -12.76 2.57
C THR A 533 -2.35 -11.30 2.77
N ALA A 534 -3.30 -10.37 2.64
CA ALA A 534 -3.08 -8.95 2.86
C ALA A 534 -2.77 -8.63 4.33
N GLU A 535 -3.49 -9.22 5.29
CA GLU A 535 -3.25 -9.02 6.73
C GLU A 535 -1.93 -9.62 7.19
N ARG A 536 -1.54 -10.79 6.68
CA ARG A 536 -0.23 -11.39 6.93
C ARG A 536 0.89 -10.51 6.39
N ALA A 537 0.74 -10.03 5.15
CA ALA A 537 1.72 -9.15 4.52
C ALA A 537 1.85 -7.80 5.23
N ALA A 538 0.77 -7.26 5.80
CA ALA A 538 0.79 -6.03 6.59
C ALA A 538 1.53 -6.20 7.93
N ALA A 539 1.50 -7.40 8.51
CA ALA A 539 2.14 -7.71 9.78
C ALA A 539 3.62 -8.13 9.64
N ASP A 540 4.08 -8.50 8.45
CA ASP A 540 5.43 -9.01 8.19
C ASP A 540 6.26 -7.99 7.40
N ARG A 541 7.27 -7.40 8.04
CA ARG A 541 8.21 -6.47 7.41
C ARG A 541 9.00 -7.12 6.27
N THR A 542 9.27 -8.41 6.32
CA THR A 542 10.08 -9.14 5.34
C THR A 542 9.24 -9.71 4.19
N TRP A 543 7.93 -9.52 4.22
CA TRP A 543 7.03 -10.02 3.19
C TRP A 543 7.40 -9.56 1.79
N ALA A 544 7.60 -10.51 0.89
CA ALA A 544 7.93 -10.28 -0.51
C ALA A 544 6.66 -10.39 -1.38
N PHE A 545 6.15 -9.24 -1.82
CA PHE A 545 4.97 -9.18 -2.69
C PHE A 545 5.25 -9.76 -4.07
N GLY A 546 4.22 -10.35 -4.67
CA GLY A 546 4.27 -10.87 -6.03
C GLY A 546 4.26 -9.75 -7.08
N HIS A 547 3.57 -8.64 -6.78
CA HIS A 547 3.54 -7.43 -7.60
C HIS A 547 3.32 -6.20 -6.71
N VAL A 548 3.96 -5.09 -7.07
CA VAL A 548 3.81 -3.80 -6.38
C VAL A 548 3.34 -2.74 -7.36
N ILE A 549 2.28 -2.03 -7.01
CA ILE A 549 1.78 -0.87 -7.75
C ILE A 549 2.01 0.36 -6.90
N VAL A 550 2.55 1.40 -7.49
CA VAL A 550 2.76 2.69 -6.81
C VAL A 550 2.06 3.77 -7.62
N ASP A 551 1.08 4.43 -7.01
CA ASP A 551 0.48 5.61 -7.60
C ASP A 551 1.18 6.88 -7.08
N GLU A 552 1.24 7.91 -7.90
CA GLU A 552 2.02 9.14 -7.68
C GLU A 552 3.50 8.84 -7.36
N ALA A 553 4.07 7.86 -8.06
CA ALA A 553 5.40 7.31 -7.79
C ALA A 553 6.54 8.35 -7.87
N GLN A 554 6.34 9.47 -8.58
CA GLN A 554 7.30 10.60 -8.64
C GLN A 554 7.51 11.29 -7.28
N GLU A 555 6.59 11.09 -6.31
CA GLU A 555 6.70 11.67 -4.95
C GLU A 555 7.65 10.88 -4.04
N LEU A 556 8.00 9.65 -4.40
CA LEU A 556 8.81 8.79 -3.55
C LEU A 556 10.25 9.27 -3.47
N SER A 557 10.77 9.29 -2.24
CA SER A 557 12.18 9.56 -1.97
C SER A 557 13.08 8.37 -2.31
N GLU A 558 14.40 8.60 -2.43
CA GLU A 558 15.38 7.55 -2.67
C GLU A 558 15.36 6.46 -1.59
N MET A 559 15.13 6.84 -0.32
CA MET A 559 14.98 5.88 0.78
C MET A 559 13.66 5.10 0.70
N ALA A 560 12.57 5.73 0.25
CA ALA A 560 11.30 5.03 0.02
C ALA A 560 11.41 4.01 -1.13
N TRP A 561 12.12 4.35 -2.20
CA TRP A 561 12.46 3.39 -3.26
C TRP A 561 13.25 2.19 -2.72
N ARG A 562 14.25 2.44 -1.85
CA ARG A 562 15.03 1.39 -1.23
C ARG A 562 14.18 0.41 -0.43
N LEU A 563 13.22 0.91 0.36
CA LEU A 563 12.25 0.11 1.10
C LEU A 563 11.38 -0.74 0.14
N LEU A 564 10.76 -0.10 -0.87
CA LEU A 564 9.87 -0.80 -1.81
C LEU A 564 10.60 -1.87 -2.62
N MET A 565 11.85 -1.63 -2.97
CA MET A 565 12.67 -2.61 -3.70
C MET A 565 12.99 -3.85 -2.84
N ARG A 566 13.04 -3.74 -1.52
CA ARG A 566 13.10 -4.91 -0.61
C ARG A 566 11.79 -5.68 -0.59
N ARG A 567 10.65 -4.96 -0.58
CA ARG A 567 9.31 -5.57 -0.60
C ARG A 567 8.97 -6.28 -1.91
N CYS A 568 9.68 -5.99 -3.00
CA CYS A 568 9.50 -6.62 -4.31
C CYS A 568 10.84 -7.12 -4.90
N PRO A 569 11.41 -8.21 -4.38
CA PRO A 569 12.69 -8.74 -4.86
C PRO A 569 12.66 -9.13 -6.36
N THR A 570 11.51 -9.55 -6.86
CA THR A 570 11.29 -9.93 -8.26
C THR A 570 11.30 -8.72 -9.21
N ARG A 571 11.21 -7.49 -8.69
CA ARG A 571 11.06 -6.25 -9.46
C ARG A 571 9.83 -6.25 -10.38
N SER A 572 8.80 -7.01 -10.04
CA SER A 572 7.52 -6.97 -10.74
C SER A 572 6.70 -5.78 -10.23
N MET A 573 6.81 -4.64 -10.92
CA MET A 573 6.24 -3.38 -10.44
C MET A 573 5.50 -2.62 -11.54
N THR A 574 4.43 -1.92 -11.17
CA THR A 574 3.77 -0.93 -12.01
C THR A 574 3.83 0.42 -11.30
N LEU A 575 4.53 1.36 -11.89
CA LEU A 575 4.76 2.70 -11.36
C LEU A 575 3.94 3.68 -12.16
N VAL A 576 3.07 4.40 -11.48
CA VAL A 576 2.15 5.34 -12.12
C VAL A 576 2.46 6.74 -11.62
N GLY A 577 2.60 7.69 -12.52
CA GLY A 577 2.93 9.04 -12.09
C GLY A 577 3.00 10.08 -13.19
N ASP A 578 3.30 11.30 -12.76
CA ASP A 578 3.51 12.46 -13.61
C ASP A 578 4.62 13.33 -13.02
N PRO A 579 5.83 13.33 -13.60
CA PRO A 579 6.94 14.14 -13.10
C PRO A 579 6.61 15.63 -12.99
N ALA A 580 5.69 16.15 -13.83
CA ALA A 580 5.27 17.55 -13.78
C ALA A 580 4.44 17.89 -12.52
N GLN A 581 3.88 16.88 -11.84
CA GLN A 581 3.11 17.03 -10.60
C GLN A 581 3.94 16.78 -9.33
N THR A 582 5.27 16.62 -9.43
CA THR A 582 6.12 16.41 -8.25
C THR A 582 6.06 17.62 -7.33
N ALA A 583 5.55 17.41 -6.11
CA ALA A 583 5.39 18.43 -5.09
C ALA A 583 6.24 18.15 -3.83
N GLU A 584 6.64 16.90 -3.59
CA GLU A 584 7.48 16.56 -2.46
C GLU A 584 8.94 16.94 -2.72
N ASP A 585 9.55 17.65 -1.76
CA ASP A 585 10.96 18.05 -1.81
C ASP A 585 11.92 16.86 -1.94
N ALA A 586 11.51 15.69 -1.46
CA ALA A 586 12.24 14.43 -1.51
C ALA A 586 12.00 13.65 -2.80
N GLY A 587 11.05 14.06 -3.65
CA GLY A 587 10.65 13.36 -4.86
C GLY A 587 11.78 13.28 -5.89
N CYS A 588 11.80 12.20 -6.67
CA CYS A 588 12.93 11.93 -7.58
C CYS A 588 12.90 12.74 -8.89
N GLY A 589 11.77 13.26 -9.31
CA GLY A 589 11.59 14.13 -10.49
C GLY A 589 11.94 13.52 -11.86
N ALA A 590 12.61 12.34 -11.90
CA ALA A 590 12.97 11.64 -13.13
C ALA A 590 13.06 10.13 -12.87
N TRP A 591 12.44 9.34 -13.75
CA TRP A 591 12.36 7.89 -13.61
C TRP A 591 13.73 7.21 -13.69
N GLU A 592 14.59 7.65 -14.57
CA GLU A 592 15.96 7.11 -14.74
C GLU A 592 16.72 7.19 -13.41
N ARG A 593 16.66 8.33 -12.72
CA ARG A 593 17.38 8.53 -11.45
C ARG A 593 16.82 7.66 -10.35
N ALA A 594 15.50 7.45 -10.31
CA ALA A 594 14.85 6.61 -9.33
C ALA A 594 15.14 5.12 -9.52
N LEU A 595 15.19 4.66 -10.78
CA LEU A 595 15.20 3.23 -11.12
C LEU A 595 16.60 2.69 -11.43
N ALA A 596 17.53 3.53 -11.95
CA ALA A 596 18.88 3.09 -12.34
C ALA A 596 19.64 2.32 -11.25
N PRO A 597 19.58 2.70 -9.95
CA PRO A 597 20.30 1.96 -8.90
C PRO A 597 19.80 0.53 -8.69
N TYR A 598 18.57 0.20 -9.09
CA TYR A 598 17.92 -1.07 -8.78
C TYR A 598 17.71 -1.98 -9.98
N VAL A 599 17.42 -1.43 -11.15
CA VAL A 599 17.05 -2.19 -12.34
C VAL A 599 17.85 -1.81 -13.58
N GLY A 600 18.70 -0.76 -13.52
CA GLY A 600 19.41 -0.23 -14.67
C GLY A 600 18.43 0.21 -15.76
N ASP A 601 18.62 -0.26 -16.99
CA ASP A 601 17.74 0.06 -18.13
C ASP A 601 16.59 -0.96 -18.32
N ARG A 602 16.39 -1.88 -17.38
CA ARG A 602 15.38 -2.95 -17.47
C ARG A 602 14.01 -2.49 -16.97
N TRP A 603 13.48 -1.45 -17.60
CA TRP A 603 12.13 -0.94 -17.34
C TRP A 603 11.52 -0.42 -18.64
N GLU A 604 10.21 -0.39 -18.68
CA GLU A 604 9.43 0.05 -19.84
C GLU A 604 8.65 1.31 -19.48
N LEU A 605 8.68 2.32 -20.38
CA LEU A 605 7.89 3.54 -20.25
C LEU A 605 6.75 3.54 -21.26
N VAL A 606 5.53 3.66 -20.74
CA VAL A 606 4.33 3.89 -21.56
C VAL A 606 3.73 5.23 -21.19
N ARG A 607 3.42 6.05 -22.19
CA ARG A 607 2.77 7.35 -22.02
C ARG A 607 1.30 7.29 -22.38
N LEU A 608 0.48 7.92 -21.56
CA LEU A 608 -0.94 8.14 -21.79
C LEU A 608 -1.14 9.62 -22.14
N ASP A 609 -1.40 9.90 -23.41
CA ASP A 609 -1.42 11.27 -23.94
C ASP A 609 -2.85 11.84 -24.08
N VAL A 610 -3.88 11.03 -23.79
CA VAL A 610 -5.28 11.42 -23.91
C VAL A 610 -5.90 11.68 -22.54
N ASN A 611 -6.40 12.89 -22.34
CA ASN A 611 -7.11 13.29 -21.12
C ASN A 611 -8.62 13.11 -21.32
N TYR A 612 -9.19 12.17 -20.61
CA TYR A 612 -10.63 11.85 -20.64
C TYR A 612 -11.44 12.60 -19.59
N ARG A 613 -10.81 13.15 -18.55
CA ARG A 613 -11.46 13.68 -17.36
C ARG A 613 -11.61 15.19 -17.38
N THR A 614 -10.49 15.89 -17.48
CA THR A 614 -10.44 17.35 -17.32
C THR A 614 -10.84 18.02 -18.63
N PRO A 615 -11.88 18.89 -18.62
CA PRO A 615 -12.30 19.64 -19.81
C PRO A 615 -11.18 20.49 -20.41
N ALA A 616 -11.23 20.69 -21.73
CA ALA A 616 -10.22 21.46 -22.44
C ALA A 616 -10.04 22.89 -21.88
N GLU A 617 -11.14 23.53 -21.48
CA GLU A 617 -11.16 24.88 -20.92
C GLU A 617 -10.42 24.98 -19.61
N ILE A 618 -10.51 23.94 -18.75
CA ILE A 618 -9.79 23.87 -17.47
C ILE A 618 -8.33 23.51 -17.73
N MET A 619 -8.06 22.58 -18.63
CA MET A 619 -6.71 22.14 -18.95
C MET A 619 -5.87 23.29 -19.56
N GLU A 620 -6.47 24.16 -20.36
CA GLU A 620 -5.79 25.34 -20.93
C GLU A 620 -5.27 26.27 -19.82
N VAL A 621 -6.10 26.54 -18.81
CA VAL A 621 -5.72 27.35 -17.63
C VAL A 621 -4.66 26.66 -16.81
N ALA A 622 -4.83 25.38 -16.53
CA ALA A 622 -3.89 24.60 -15.71
C ALA A 622 -2.50 24.49 -16.38
N ALA A 623 -2.46 24.28 -17.70
CA ALA A 623 -1.22 24.14 -18.44
C ALA A 623 -0.36 25.41 -18.46
N ALA A 624 -0.94 26.57 -18.18
CA ALA A 624 -0.17 27.81 -18.08
C ALA A 624 0.85 27.77 -16.92
N VAL A 625 0.55 27.02 -15.84
CA VAL A 625 1.41 26.95 -14.65
C VAL A 625 2.73 26.21 -14.95
N PRO A 626 2.76 24.98 -15.46
CA PRO A 626 4.03 24.32 -15.80
C PRO A 626 4.76 24.99 -16.95
N ARG A 627 4.08 25.64 -17.89
CA ARG A 627 4.71 26.38 -19.01
C ARG A 627 5.51 27.58 -18.55
N GLU A 628 5.27 28.15 -17.38
CA GLU A 628 6.14 29.21 -16.83
C GLU A 628 7.55 28.70 -16.52
N ARG A 629 7.71 27.42 -16.18
CA ARG A 629 9.02 26.80 -15.88
C ARG A 629 9.60 26.07 -17.09
N ASP A 630 8.75 25.41 -17.87
CA ASP A 630 9.08 24.67 -19.09
C ASP A 630 8.18 25.13 -20.23
N PRO A 631 8.63 26.09 -21.07
CA PRO A 631 7.87 26.55 -22.24
C PRO A 631 7.53 25.45 -23.25
N GLY A 632 8.26 24.32 -23.23
CA GLY A 632 8.00 23.15 -24.06
C GLY A 632 6.91 22.21 -23.53
N PHE A 633 6.37 22.45 -22.35
CA PHE A 633 5.36 21.60 -21.74
C PHE A 633 4.11 21.49 -22.61
N ALA A 634 3.78 20.27 -23.03
CA ALA A 634 2.58 19.93 -23.77
C ALA A 634 1.61 19.15 -22.85
N PRO A 635 0.43 19.72 -22.50
CA PRO A 635 -0.56 18.99 -21.72
C PRO A 635 -1.18 17.86 -22.55
N PRO A 636 -1.72 16.82 -21.91
CA PRO A 636 -2.44 15.76 -22.61
C PRO A 636 -3.67 16.34 -23.34
N ARG A 637 -4.00 15.74 -24.47
CA ARG A 637 -5.12 16.19 -25.33
C ARG A 637 -6.45 15.86 -24.65
N SER A 638 -7.22 16.89 -24.27
CA SER A 638 -8.58 16.70 -23.73
C SER A 638 -9.55 16.27 -24.83
N VAL A 639 -10.31 15.20 -24.59
CA VAL A 639 -11.43 14.76 -25.44
C VAL A 639 -12.72 15.48 -25.10
N ARG A 640 -12.77 16.11 -23.93
CA ARG A 640 -13.96 16.68 -23.33
C ARG A 640 -13.92 18.20 -23.36
N SER A 641 -15.04 18.81 -23.68
CA SER A 641 -15.28 20.26 -23.54
C SER A 641 -16.66 20.44 -22.92
N THR A 642 -16.76 21.25 -21.90
CA THR A 642 -18.05 21.58 -21.23
C THR A 642 -18.64 22.88 -21.69
N GLY A 643 -17.86 23.72 -22.41
CA GLY A 643 -18.21 25.08 -22.76
C GLY A 643 -18.20 26.05 -21.57
N VAL A 644 -17.92 25.55 -20.35
CA VAL A 644 -17.86 26.35 -19.12
C VAL A 644 -16.44 26.83 -18.89
N ARG A 645 -16.22 28.11 -19.03
CA ARG A 645 -14.90 28.70 -18.79
C ARG A 645 -14.62 28.87 -17.29
N PRO A 646 -13.40 28.58 -16.84
CA PRO A 646 -12.95 28.88 -15.49
C PRO A 646 -13.13 30.38 -15.17
N TRP A 647 -13.49 30.68 -13.93
CA TRP A 647 -13.70 32.04 -13.47
C TRP A 647 -12.76 32.40 -12.31
N ALA A 648 -12.50 33.70 -12.13
CA ALA A 648 -11.75 34.25 -10.99
C ALA A 648 -12.52 35.33 -10.31
N ARG A 649 -12.39 35.45 -8.97
CA ARG A 649 -13.02 36.49 -8.14
C ARG A 649 -12.00 37.09 -7.16
N ALA A 650 -11.89 38.37 -7.14
CA ALA A 650 -11.16 39.08 -6.10
C ALA A 650 -12.02 39.20 -4.82
N ALA A 651 -11.42 38.84 -3.69
CA ALA A 651 -12.12 38.74 -2.40
C ALA A 651 -12.13 40.09 -1.58
N GLY A 652 -11.34 41.06 -1.95
CA GLY A 652 -11.16 42.26 -1.11
C GLY A 652 -10.56 41.90 0.26
N GLU A 653 -11.09 42.48 1.34
CA GLU A 653 -10.63 42.25 2.72
C GLU A 653 -11.26 41.01 3.38
N ASP A 654 -12.43 40.54 2.89
CA ASP A 654 -13.14 39.36 3.41
C ASP A 654 -13.00 38.16 2.48
N LEU A 655 -11.89 37.43 2.63
CA LEU A 655 -11.64 36.23 1.88
C LEU A 655 -12.64 35.11 2.22
N ALA A 656 -12.95 34.90 3.49
CA ALA A 656 -13.82 33.83 3.94
C ALA A 656 -15.25 34.00 3.43
N GLY A 657 -15.80 35.23 3.54
CA GLY A 657 -17.11 35.57 2.99
C GLY A 657 -17.17 35.43 1.46
N ALA A 658 -16.12 35.87 0.74
CA ALA A 658 -16.04 35.72 -0.71
C ALA A 658 -16.02 34.26 -1.16
N VAL A 659 -15.34 33.35 -0.40
CA VAL A 659 -15.33 31.93 -0.65
C VAL A 659 -16.70 31.31 -0.37
N ALA A 660 -17.35 31.66 0.75
CA ALA A 660 -18.69 31.17 1.08
C ALA A 660 -19.72 31.55 -0.01
N GLU A 661 -19.74 32.78 -0.46
CA GLU A 661 -20.62 33.26 -1.56
C GLU A 661 -20.32 32.53 -2.89
N ALA A 662 -19.03 32.26 -3.18
CA ALA A 662 -18.62 31.51 -4.37
C ALA A 662 -19.13 30.06 -4.32
N VAL A 663 -18.98 29.40 -3.18
CA VAL A 663 -19.46 28.03 -2.95
C VAL A 663 -20.99 27.98 -3.07
N GLU A 664 -21.72 28.87 -2.43
CA GLU A 664 -23.19 28.93 -2.54
C GLU A 664 -23.69 29.17 -3.98
N ARG A 665 -22.99 30.01 -4.74
CA ARG A 665 -23.30 30.21 -6.16
C ARG A 665 -23.12 28.91 -6.96
N GLU A 666 -21.97 28.25 -6.80
CA GLU A 666 -21.68 27.00 -7.52
C GLU A 666 -22.66 25.86 -7.14
N LEU A 667 -23.06 25.79 -5.86
CA LEU A 667 -24.06 24.84 -5.41
C LEU A 667 -25.42 25.09 -6.08
N ARG A 668 -25.87 26.36 -6.17
CA ARG A 668 -27.12 26.73 -6.86
C ARG A 668 -27.06 26.46 -8.36
N GLU A 669 -25.96 26.81 -9.03
CA GLU A 669 -25.79 26.52 -10.46
C GLU A 669 -25.75 25.02 -10.75
N ARG A 670 -25.15 24.24 -9.86
CA ARG A 670 -25.14 22.78 -9.93
C ARG A 670 -26.55 22.20 -9.77
N GLU A 671 -27.31 22.64 -8.78
CA GLU A 671 -28.73 22.20 -8.61
C GLU A 671 -29.56 22.42 -9.87
N LEU A 672 -29.31 23.52 -10.58
CA LEU A 672 -29.99 23.79 -11.86
C LEU A 672 -29.54 22.85 -12.97
N ARG A 673 -28.25 22.51 -13.03
CA ARG A 673 -27.67 21.57 -14.03
C ARG A 673 -28.08 20.12 -13.80
N GLU A 674 -28.20 19.72 -12.54
CA GLU A 674 -28.45 18.35 -12.11
C GLU A 674 -29.93 18.03 -11.87
N ARG A 675 -30.87 18.96 -12.19
CA ARG A 675 -32.28 18.73 -12.03
C ARG A 675 -32.73 17.43 -12.70
N GLY A 676 -33.24 16.47 -11.89
CA GLY A 676 -33.68 15.16 -12.36
C GLY A 676 -32.60 14.07 -12.39
N ARG A 677 -31.36 14.36 -11.96
CA ARG A 677 -30.34 13.33 -11.76
C ARG A 677 -30.45 12.73 -10.34
N PRO A 678 -30.32 11.39 -10.18
CA PRO A 678 -30.44 10.73 -8.87
C PRO A 678 -29.22 10.96 -7.98
N GLU A 679 -28.06 11.24 -8.54
CA GLU A 679 -26.81 11.47 -7.83
C GLU A 679 -26.37 12.91 -7.94
N ARG A 680 -25.93 13.48 -6.84
CA ARG A 680 -25.39 14.85 -6.77
C ARG A 680 -23.87 14.80 -6.81
N GLY A 681 -23.27 15.67 -7.62
CA GLY A 681 -21.82 15.88 -7.68
C GLY A 681 -21.23 16.46 -6.39
N ARG A 682 -19.91 16.50 -6.32
CA ARG A 682 -19.16 17.05 -5.15
C ARG A 682 -18.46 18.33 -5.51
N LEU A 683 -18.38 19.24 -4.51
CA LEU A 683 -17.63 20.47 -4.60
C LEU A 683 -16.42 20.41 -3.64
N ALA A 684 -15.22 20.68 -4.14
CA ALA A 684 -14.04 20.83 -3.31
C ALA A 684 -13.61 22.30 -3.24
N VAL A 685 -13.30 22.75 -2.03
CA VAL A 685 -12.55 23.98 -1.78
C VAL A 685 -11.11 23.57 -1.51
N ILE A 686 -10.18 23.98 -2.36
CA ILE A 686 -8.75 23.67 -2.21
C ILE A 686 -8.02 24.93 -1.79
N ALA A 687 -7.44 24.90 -0.59
CA ALA A 687 -6.84 26.07 0.05
C ALA A 687 -5.53 25.73 0.78
N PRO A 688 -4.61 26.67 0.99
CA PRO A 688 -3.50 26.51 1.90
C PRO A 688 -3.98 26.12 3.31
N ARG A 689 -3.31 25.16 3.95
CA ARG A 689 -3.70 24.61 5.26
C ARG A 689 -3.89 25.68 6.35
N ALA A 690 -3.13 26.76 6.28
CA ALA A 690 -3.24 27.89 7.21
C ALA A 690 -4.63 28.57 7.19
N LEU A 691 -5.38 28.45 6.07
CA LEU A 691 -6.70 29.05 5.92
C LEU A 691 -7.85 28.12 6.33
N HIS A 692 -7.58 26.82 6.57
CA HIS A 692 -8.62 25.82 6.79
C HIS A 692 -9.53 26.15 7.98
N ALA A 693 -8.98 26.58 9.11
CA ALA A 693 -9.79 26.89 10.30
C ALA A 693 -10.79 28.04 10.03
N GLY A 694 -10.35 29.09 9.34
CA GLY A 694 -11.21 30.23 8.98
C GLY A 694 -12.27 29.86 7.95
N LEU A 695 -11.91 29.05 6.95
CA LEU A 695 -12.84 28.61 5.91
C LEU A 695 -13.87 27.62 6.44
N ALA A 696 -13.47 26.67 7.29
CA ALA A 696 -14.37 25.69 7.89
C ALA A 696 -15.46 26.36 8.77
N ALA A 697 -15.18 27.53 9.34
CA ALA A 697 -16.15 28.26 10.14
C ALA A 697 -17.30 28.88 9.31
N VAL A 698 -17.11 29.12 8.02
CA VAL A 698 -18.08 29.75 7.13
C VAL A 698 -18.69 28.81 6.09
N LEU A 699 -18.07 27.67 5.85
CA LEU A 699 -18.55 26.70 4.87
C LEU A 699 -19.55 25.70 5.49
N PRO A 700 -20.70 25.45 4.84
CA PRO A 700 -21.75 24.62 5.40
C PRO A 700 -21.33 23.13 5.49
N GLY A 701 -21.42 22.55 6.68
CA GLY A 701 -21.17 21.11 6.90
C GLY A 701 -19.71 20.66 6.80
N VAL A 702 -18.77 21.59 6.62
CA VAL A 702 -17.34 21.29 6.45
C VAL A 702 -16.64 21.19 7.80
N ARG A 703 -15.81 20.17 7.98
CA ARG A 703 -14.89 20.03 9.12
C ARG A 703 -13.46 20.07 8.63
N ALA A 704 -12.64 20.91 9.26
CA ALA A 704 -11.20 20.88 9.03
C ALA A 704 -10.60 19.66 9.76
N GLY A 705 -9.79 18.85 9.07
CA GLY A 705 -9.15 17.69 9.66
C GLY A 705 -8.07 17.07 8.77
N ALA A 706 -7.34 16.14 9.33
CA ALA A 706 -6.32 15.36 8.60
C ALA A 706 -6.96 14.33 7.64
N GLU A 707 -8.13 13.82 8.01
CA GLU A 707 -8.90 12.86 7.20
C GLU A 707 -10.25 13.52 6.82
N PRO A 708 -10.35 14.12 5.62
CA PRO A 708 -11.59 14.74 5.16
C PRO A 708 -12.63 13.70 4.78
N ASP A 709 -13.90 13.93 5.14
CA ASP A 709 -15.01 13.09 4.70
C ASP A 709 -15.38 13.43 3.24
N LEU A 710 -14.94 12.60 2.31
CA LEU A 710 -15.21 12.76 0.89
C LEU A 710 -16.67 12.50 0.49
N THR A 711 -17.52 12.03 1.39
CA THR A 711 -18.96 11.82 1.14
C THR A 711 -19.79 13.09 1.31
N CYS A 712 -19.24 14.12 1.95
CA CYS A 712 -19.88 15.42 2.10
C CYS A 712 -20.08 16.13 0.77
N GLU A 713 -21.12 16.97 0.68
CA GLU A 713 -21.43 17.75 -0.51
C GLU A 713 -20.35 18.79 -0.81
N VAL A 714 -19.79 19.41 0.24
CA VAL A 714 -18.65 20.33 0.16
C VAL A 714 -17.50 19.78 1.00
N VAL A 715 -16.32 19.73 0.41
CA VAL A 715 -15.11 19.22 1.06
C VAL A 715 -14.03 20.29 1.04
N LEU A 716 -13.34 20.50 2.17
CA LEU A 716 -12.20 21.41 2.29
C LEU A 716 -10.90 20.61 2.35
N LEU A 717 -9.99 20.86 1.42
CA LEU A 717 -8.76 20.12 1.21
C LEU A 717 -7.56 21.05 1.06
N ASP A 718 -6.39 20.58 1.44
CA ASP A 718 -5.15 21.14 0.91
C ASP A 718 -4.77 20.45 -0.43
N PRO A 719 -3.84 21.01 -1.21
CA PRO A 719 -3.45 20.41 -2.50
C PRO A 719 -2.91 18.99 -2.41
N ARG A 720 -2.25 18.63 -1.30
CA ARG A 720 -1.70 17.27 -1.09
C ARG A 720 -2.81 16.26 -0.84
N GLN A 721 -3.81 16.64 -0.02
CA GLN A 721 -5.01 15.83 0.22
C GLN A 721 -5.85 15.65 -1.06
N ALA A 722 -5.82 16.62 -1.97
CA ALA A 722 -6.56 16.58 -3.23
C ALA A 722 -5.89 15.72 -4.32
N LYS A 723 -4.64 15.25 -4.12
CA LYS A 723 -3.95 14.39 -5.09
C LYS A 723 -4.71 13.10 -5.35
N GLY A 724 -4.84 12.73 -6.62
CA GLY A 724 -5.55 11.54 -7.05
C GLY A 724 -7.08 11.63 -7.00
N LEU A 725 -7.65 12.63 -6.30
CA LEU A 725 -9.09 12.82 -6.16
C LEU A 725 -9.71 13.59 -7.35
N GLU A 726 -11.04 13.51 -7.47
CA GLU A 726 -11.83 14.16 -8.51
C GLU A 726 -13.11 14.75 -7.93
N PHE A 727 -13.46 15.97 -8.42
CA PHE A 727 -14.65 16.69 -7.99
C PHE A 727 -15.34 17.34 -9.20
N ASP A 728 -16.67 17.43 -9.18
CA ASP A 728 -17.40 18.07 -10.26
C ASP A 728 -17.06 19.57 -10.32
N THR A 729 -17.02 20.22 -9.16
CA THR A 729 -16.67 21.64 -9.02
C THR A 729 -15.48 21.79 -8.08
N VAL A 730 -14.53 22.62 -8.45
CA VAL A 730 -13.40 23.03 -7.57
C VAL A 730 -13.34 24.53 -7.45
N VAL A 731 -13.16 25.01 -6.21
CA VAL A 731 -12.85 26.40 -5.90
C VAL A 731 -11.45 26.45 -5.28
N VAL A 732 -10.49 27.02 -6.00
CA VAL A 732 -9.11 27.20 -5.53
C VAL A 732 -9.01 28.54 -4.82
N VAL A 733 -8.49 28.54 -3.59
CA VAL A 733 -8.35 29.74 -2.74
C VAL A 733 -6.88 30.12 -2.63
N GLU A 734 -6.58 31.42 -2.84
CA GLU A 734 -5.24 31.99 -2.78
C GLU A 734 -4.20 31.24 -3.62
N PRO A 735 -4.36 31.18 -4.94
CA PRO A 735 -3.45 30.42 -5.83
C PRO A 735 -1.99 30.89 -5.73
N ALA A 736 -1.75 32.17 -5.42
CA ALA A 736 -0.41 32.73 -5.26
C ALA A 736 0.34 32.23 -4.02
N ALA A 737 -0.38 31.66 -3.04
CA ALA A 737 0.20 31.05 -1.84
C ALA A 737 0.54 29.56 -2.02
N LEU A 738 0.19 28.98 -3.16
CA LEU A 738 0.48 27.58 -3.49
C LEU A 738 1.78 27.46 -4.31
N ALA A 739 2.54 26.40 -4.08
CA ALA A 739 3.65 26.06 -4.97
C ALA A 739 3.13 25.75 -6.39
N PRO A 740 3.91 25.97 -7.45
CA PRO A 740 3.44 25.75 -8.82
C PRO A 740 2.91 24.33 -9.08
N SER A 741 3.55 23.30 -8.56
CA SER A 741 3.09 21.91 -8.66
C SER A 741 1.77 21.68 -7.91
N ASP A 742 1.64 22.21 -6.68
CA ASP A 742 0.41 22.15 -5.89
C ASP A 742 -0.74 22.90 -6.57
N LEU A 743 -0.46 24.05 -7.17
CA LEU A 743 -1.44 24.81 -7.95
C LEU A 743 -1.89 24.00 -9.19
N TYR A 744 -0.97 23.40 -9.93
CA TYR A 744 -1.31 22.56 -11.07
C TYR A 744 -2.19 21.38 -10.67
N VAL A 745 -1.88 20.72 -9.54
CA VAL A 745 -2.72 19.67 -8.96
C VAL A 745 -4.11 20.22 -8.65
N ALA A 746 -4.22 21.32 -7.91
CA ALA A 746 -5.50 21.90 -7.50
C ALA A 746 -6.40 22.27 -8.70
N LEU A 747 -5.85 22.90 -9.73
CA LEU A 747 -6.58 23.30 -10.93
C LEU A 747 -7.12 22.10 -11.74
N THR A 748 -6.41 20.99 -11.72
CA THR A 748 -6.75 19.78 -12.54
C THR A 748 -7.68 18.81 -11.82
N ARG A 749 -8.14 19.11 -10.60
CA ARG A 749 -9.11 18.27 -9.87
C ARG A 749 -10.55 18.42 -10.32
N ALA A 750 -10.87 19.50 -11.02
CA ALA A 750 -12.21 19.80 -11.51
C ALA A 750 -12.55 19.01 -12.77
N THR A 751 -13.79 18.47 -12.81
CA THR A 751 -14.32 17.73 -13.98
C THR A 751 -15.44 18.47 -14.70
N GLN A 752 -16.03 19.52 -14.10
CA GLN A 752 -17.11 20.32 -14.68
C GLN A 752 -16.85 21.83 -14.60
N SER A 753 -16.60 22.37 -13.39
CA SER A 753 -16.46 23.80 -13.15
C SER A 753 -15.23 24.10 -12.29
N LEU A 754 -14.50 25.15 -12.63
CA LEU A 754 -13.33 25.62 -11.89
C LEU A 754 -13.48 27.10 -11.57
N GLY A 755 -13.38 27.42 -10.28
CA GLY A 755 -13.34 28.79 -9.77
C GLY A 755 -12.07 29.09 -9.01
N VAL A 756 -11.67 30.36 -8.99
CA VAL A 756 -10.53 30.86 -8.21
C VAL A 756 -10.94 32.06 -7.40
N VAL A 757 -10.68 32.05 -6.09
CA VAL A 757 -10.90 33.18 -5.19
C VAL A 757 -9.55 33.65 -4.65
N HIS A 758 -9.25 34.93 -4.78
CA HIS A 758 -7.95 35.48 -4.41
C HIS A 758 -8.07 36.90 -3.81
N THR A 759 -7.16 37.25 -2.92
CA THR A 759 -7.08 38.66 -2.38
C THR A 759 -6.14 39.51 -3.20
N ALA A 760 -4.95 38.99 -3.52
CA ALA A 760 -3.93 39.69 -4.30
C ALA A 760 -3.02 38.63 -4.98
N GLY A 761 -2.24 39.07 -5.96
CA GLY A 761 -1.23 38.23 -6.59
C GLY A 761 -1.51 37.93 -8.05
N ARG A 762 -0.56 37.19 -8.66
CA ARG A 762 -0.61 36.85 -10.08
C ARG A 762 -1.52 35.62 -10.27
N LEU A 763 -2.55 35.78 -11.11
CA LEU A 763 -3.41 34.70 -11.55
C LEU A 763 -2.72 33.89 -12.68
N PRO A 764 -3.03 32.59 -12.83
CA PRO A 764 -2.68 31.83 -14.02
C PRO A 764 -3.11 32.55 -15.30
N ALA A 765 -2.28 32.51 -16.33
CA ALA A 765 -2.43 33.36 -17.53
C ALA A 765 -3.80 33.24 -18.24
N GLY A 766 -4.45 32.07 -18.19
CA GLY A 766 -5.80 31.86 -18.74
C GLY A 766 -6.95 32.49 -17.97
N LEU A 767 -6.74 32.97 -16.72
CA LEU A 767 -7.73 33.59 -15.87
C LEU A 767 -7.63 35.13 -15.84
N ALA A 768 -6.51 35.68 -16.28
CA ALA A 768 -6.21 37.13 -16.21
C ALA A 768 -7.09 38.04 -17.11
N GLY A 769 -8.01 37.48 -17.88
CA GLY A 769 -8.82 38.22 -18.85
C GLY A 769 -10.33 37.98 -18.79
N ALA A 770 -10.86 37.40 -17.73
CA ALA A 770 -12.29 37.24 -17.58
C ALA A 770 -12.92 38.63 -17.24
N PRO A 771 -13.76 39.22 -18.11
CA PRO A 771 -14.32 40.55 -17.87
C PRO A 771 -15.27 40.52 -16.66
N PRO A 772 -15.28 41.58 -15.82
CA PRO A 772 -16.17 41.67 -14.66
C PRO A 772 -17.66 41.75 -14.98
N GLU A 773 -18.03 41.70 -16.25
CA GLU A 773 -19.40 41.95 -16.72
C GLU A 773 -20.39 40.77 -16.64
N LEU A 774 -19.93 39.54 -16.32
CA LEU A 774 -20.85 38.42 -16.06
C LEU A 774 -21.51 38.44 -14.67
N LEU A 775 -21.21 39.47 -13.84
CA LEU A 775 -21.80 39.67 -12.51
C LEU A 775 -23.10 40.51 -12.52
N ARG A 776 -23.62 40.92 -13.67
CA ARG A 776 -24.82 41.75 -13.79
C ARG A 776 -25.96 41.17 -14.64
N ARG A 777 -26.21 39.90 -14.56
CA ARG A 777 -27.48 39.32 -15.05
C ARG A 777 -27.92 38.19 -14.17
N CYS A 778 -28.52 38.52 -13.05
CA CYS A 778 -29.73 37.93 -12.46
C CYS A 778 -30.23 38.86 -11.38
#